data_4e2bfd6f68e83ef84255cbbeb8ae2391
#
_entry.id   4e2bfd6f68e83ef84255cbbeb8ae2391
#
_cell.length_a   1.000
_cell.length_b   1.000
_cell.length_c   1.000
_cell.angle_alpha   90.00
_cell.angle_beta   90.00
_cell.angle_gamma   90.00
#
_symmetry.space_group_name_H-M   'P 1'
#
loop_
_entity.id
_entity.type
_entity.pdbx_description
1 polymer ?
#
loop_
_entity_poly.entity_id
_entity_poly.type
_entity_poly.pdbx_seq_one_letter_code
_entity_poly.pdbx_strand_id
1 'polypeptide(L)'
;MKQLLAIFALLLSSLPALAQNNAAAQANIIRPGDNLVLENIPAIPAAIAEKAFQYGEVRAAALQDWDGSRREMLIITRFADVPQVHVVKMPGGARTQLTFFPDRVGGAHYGPKGSNYFTFVKDVGGGEWFQFYRYDLADGNVTLLTDGKSRNTGRAFAHNDNRFAYSSTRRTGQDTDIWIMDATNPKTDRTLLQLEGGGWGATDWSPDNQKLLVLQEISANQSYLWLVDAASSEKKLLTPKAGAEEVAYSGGTFSKDGKGFYTTTDRDSEFKRLAYFDFATMKPAYLTPDTKWDVDEFDLSDDGRTLAFVANEDGVGKLYLMDTTTRKYHSVSGLPAGQVFGLSFHKDNLELGFVVNSASSPSDVYSLNVPTGKVERWTFSETGGLNTATFSTPQLIKWQTFDSKTISGYLYAPDPKKFPGKRPVIVNIHGGPEGQFRPGFLGRNNYYLNELGVALVFPNVRGSSGYGKSFLKQDNGMNRDHTHKDIGALLDWIRQSPNLDGGKIMITGGSYGGYMTWAVAYEYNGKICCSLPIVGPSNLVTLLEHTEAYRRDLRRVEYGDERDPKIREYLEKTAPLNNSEKIQKPVFAAVGKNDPRVPWTESRQMLDKLKGNGITIWFLMANDEGHGYAKKKNQDFLFYATVMFVRQFLLGENVSAAAK
;
A
#
# COMPACT_ATOMS: atom_id res chain seq x y z
N MET A 1 28.34 -71.06 13.32
CA MET A 1 28.87 -69.78 12.78
C MET A 1 28.27 -69.34 11.44
N LYS A 2 27.51 -70.18 10.71
CA LYS A 2 26.87 -69.77 9.41
C LYS A 2 25.46 -69.16 9.54
N GLN A 3 24.81 -69.27 10.69
CA GLN A 3 23.46 -68.67 10.90
C GLN A 3 23.45 -67.28 11.52
N LEU A 4 24.57 -66.81 12.07
CA LEU A 4 24.66 -65.40 12.60
C LEU A 4 25.02 -64.36 11.54
N LEU A 5 25.56 -64.75 10.38
CA LEU A 5 25.88 -63.81 9.28
C LEU A 5 24.65 -63.46 8.41
N ALA A 6 23.59 -64.26 8.44
CA ALA A 6 22.38 -63.98 7.63
C ALA A 6 21.45 -62.95 8.28
N ILE A 7 21.49 -62.81 9.60
CA ILE A 7 20.63 -61.80 10.32
C ILE A 7 21.24 -60.38 10.25
N PHE A 8 22.58 -60.28 10.14
CA PHE A 8 23.23 -58.96 9.99
C PHE A 8 23.13 -58.36 8.57
N ALA A 9 22.98 -59.21 7.54
CA ALA A 9 22.78 -58.76 6.16
C ALA A 9 21.36 -58.24 5.90
N LEU A 10 20.33 -58.70 6.64
CA LEU A 10 18.96 -58.24 6.53
C LEU A 10 18.69 -56.92 7.25
N LEU A 11 19.47 -56.56 8.27
CA LEU A 11 19.36 -55.28 8.97
C LEU A 11 20.09 -54.12 8.26
N LEU A 12 21.08 -54.43 7.41
CA LEU A 12 21.78 -53.40 6.62
C LEU A 12 21.08 -53.03 5.31
N SER A 13 20.14 -53.85 4.81
CA SER A 13 19.38 -53.53 3.60
C SER A 13 18.11 -52.71 3.84
N SER A 14 17.66 -52.56 5.10
CA SER A 14 16.47 -51.74 5.42
C SER A 14 16.77 -50.27 5.75
N LEU A 15 18.01 -49.97 6.12
CA LEU A 15 18.44 -48.59 6.44
C LEU A 15 18.50 -47.66 5.23
N PRO A 16 18.96 -48.04 4.02
CA PRO A 16 18.94 -47.16 2.87
C PRO A 16 17.51 -46.90 2.31
N ALA A 17 16.57 -47.84 2.44
CA ALA A 17 15.19 -47.67 1.98
C ALA A 17 14.41 -46.70 2.89
N LEU A 18 14.64 -46.72 4.20
CA LEU A 18 14.05 -45.75 5.14
C LEU A 18 14.65 -44.36 4.96
N ALA A 19 15.95 -44.25 4.70
CA ALA A 19 16.63 -42.98 4.42
C ALA A 19 16.21 -42.39 3.06
N GLN A 20 16.07 -43.23 2.03
CA GLN A 20 15.55 -42.79 0.72
C GLN A 20 14.08 -42.37 0.78
N ASN A 21 13.21 -43.08 1.50
CA ASN A 21 11.83 -42.69 1.69
C ASN A 21 11.68 -41.39 2.48
N ASN A 22 12.51 -41.17 3.52
CA ASN A 22 12.52 -39.93 4.27
C ASN A 22 13.10 -38.77 3.44
N ALA A 23 14.10 -39.00 2.60
CA ALA A 23 14.64 -37.98 1.70
C ALA A 23 13.65 -37.64 0.57
N ALA A 24 12.96 -38.62 0.01
CA ALA A 24 11.90 -38.40 -0.99
C ALA A 24 10.68 -37.67 -0.38
N ALA A 25 10.26 -38.03 0.83
CA ALA A 25 9.20 -37.33 1.56
C ALA A 25 9.60 -35.89 1.92
N GLN A 26 10.86 -35.65 2.28
CA GLN A 26 11.40 -34.31 2.53
C GLN A 26 11.56 -33.46 1.26
N ALA A 27 11.74 -34.06 0.09
CA ALA A 27 11.80 -33.36 -1.18
C ALA A 27 10.42 -32.86 -1.68
N ASN A 28 9.33 -33.42 -1.15
CA ASN A 28 7.97 -33.14 -1.58
C ASN A 28 7.25 -32.06 -0.77
N ILE A 29 7.94 -31.37 0.14
CA ILE A 29 7.38 -30.28 0.95
C ILE A 29 8.19 -28.99 0.82
N ILE A 30 7.49 -27.87 0.96
CA ILE A 30 8.13 -26.55 1.05
C ILE A 30 8.61 -26.34 2.48
N ARG A 31 9.89 -26.06 2.63
CA ARG A 31 10.48 -25.70 3.92
C ARG A 31 10.29 -24.22 4.20
N PRO A 32 9.81 -23.83 5.39
CA PRO A 32 9.81 -22.43 5.81
C PRO A 32 11.26 -21.93 5.98
N GLY A 33 11.47 -20.64 5.78
CA GLY A 33 12.73 -20.01 6.17
C GLY A 33 12.86 -19.94 7.70
N ASP A 34 14.11 -19.92 8.21
CA ASP A 34 14.39 -19.86 9.66
C ASP A 34 13.86 -18.58 10.34
N ASN A 35 13.55 -17.56 9.54
CA ASN A 35 12.94 -16.30 9.98
C ASN A 35 11.43 -16.38 10.19
N LEU A 36 10.79 -17.50 9.85
CA LEU A 36 9.35 -17.69 9.96
C LEU A 36 8.98 -18.49 11.22
N VAL A 37 8.00 -18.00 11.95
CA VAL A 37 7.36 -18.69 13.08
C VAL A 37 6.00 -19.20 12.63
N LEU A 38 5.79 -20.51 12.72
CA LEU A 38 4.56 -21.18 12.30
C LEU A 38 3.90 -21.88 13.49
N GLU A 39 2.57 -21.72 13.61
CA GLU A 39 1.77 -22.52 14.55
C GLU A 39 0.63 -23.19 13.77
N ASN A 40 0.55 -24.52 13.89
CA ASN A 40 -0.51 -25.38 13.32
C ASN A 40 -0.65 -25.31 11.79
N ILE A 41 0.28 -24.73 11.05
CA ILE A 41 0.30 -24.80 9.59
C ILE A 41 0.86 -26.16 9.19
N PRO A 42 0.09 -27.01 8.50
CA PRO A 42 0.62 -28.31 8.05
C PRO A 42 1.75 -28.15 7.05
N ALA A 43 2.55 -29.19 6.85
CA ALA A 43 3.56 -29.22 5.81
C ALA A 43 2.91 -28.90 4.43
N ILE A 44 3.47 -27.92 3.74
CA ILE A 44 2.94 -27.48 2.44
C ILE A 44 3.52 -28.36 1.34
N PRO A 45 2.68 -29.08 0.55
CA PRO A 45 3.17 -29.89 -0.56
C PRO A 45 3.88 -29.04 -1.62
N ALA A 46 5.03 -29.49 -2.12
CA ALA A 46 5.79 -28.80 -3.18
C ALA A 46 4.96 -28.58 -4.46
N ALA A 47 4.05 -29.47 -4.76
CA ALA A 47 3.13 -29.36 -5.88
C ALA A 47 2.24 -28.09 -5.86
N ILE A 48 2.03 -27.48 -4.68
CA ILE A 48 1.35 -26.19 -4.58
C ILE A 48 2.25 -25.10 -5.17
N ALA A 49 3.54 -25.07 -4.81
CA ALA A 49 4.48 -24.09 -5.33
C ALA A 49 4.72 -24.25 -6.82
N GLU A 50 4.85 -25.48 -7.34
CA GLU A 50 5.06 -25.75 -8.77
C GLU A 50 4.01 -25.08 -9.66
N LYS A 51 2.76 -25.03 -9.21
CA LYS A 51 1.66 -24.39 -9.94
C LYS A 51 1.53 -22.91 -9.65
N ALA A 52 1.87 -22.49 -8.43
CA ALA A 52 1.59 -21.14 -7.94
C ALA A 52 2.76 -20.16 -8.13
N PHE A 53 4.03 -20.64 -8.26
CA PHE A 53 5.22 -19.79 -8.26
C PHE A 53 5.21 -18.75 -9.38
N GLN A 54 4.73 -19.06 -10.58
CA GLN A 54 4.68 -18.14 -11.72
C GLN A 54 3.89 -16.87 -11.38
N TYR A 55 2.81 -16.99 -10.59
CA TYR A 55 2.00 -15.86 -10.15
C TYR A 55 2.74 -14.94 -9.15
N GLY A 56 3.85 -15.42 -8.56
CA GLY A 56 4.78 -14.65 -7.72
C GLY A 56 5.93 -13.99 -8.50
N GLU A 57 6.15 -14.37 -9.77
CA GLU A 57 7.26 -13.87 -10.60
C GLU A 57 6.89 -12.58 -11.37
N VAL A 58 6.16 -11.71 -10.73
CA VAL A 58 5.83 -10.37 -11.24
C VAL A 58 6.96 -9.39 -10.86
N ARG A 59 7.43 -8.62 -11.83
CA ARG A 59 8.51 -7.63 -11.66
C ARG A 59 8.04 -6.25 -12.09
N ALA A 60 7.01 -5.73 -11.41
CA ALA A 60 6.47 -4.39 -11.63
C ALA A 60 7.56 -3.31 -11.52
N ALA A 61 7.42 -2.24 -12.28
CA ALA A 61 8.30 -1.08 -12.24
C ALA A 61 7.51 0.18 -11.84
N ALA A 62 8.12 1.02 -11.00
CA ALA A 62 7.57 2.30 -10.60
C ALA A 62 8.59 3.42 -10.85
N LEU A 63 8.17 4.49 -11.51
CA LEU A 63 8.96 5.69 -11.72
C LEU A 63 9.34 6.29 -10.36
N GLN A 64 10.57 6.75 -10.25
CA GLN A 64 11.05 7.47 -9.07
C GLN A 64 11.41 8.91 -9.42
N ASP A 65 12.20 9.10 -10.48
CA ASP A 65 12.62 10.43 -10.92
C ASP A 65 13.24 10.40 -12.32
N TRP A 66 13.30 11.58 -12.96
CA TRP A 66 14.08 11.83 -14.15
C TRP A 66 15.48 12.33 -13.83
N ASP A 67 16.47 11.93 -14.62
CA ASP A 67 17.74 12.65 -14.64
C ASP A 67 17.52 14.06 -15.23
N GLY A 68 17.88 15.11 -14.48
CA GLY A 68 17.58 16.48 -14.88
C GLY A 68 18.31 16.97 -16.13
N SER A 69 19.29 16.21 -16.65
CA SER A 69 20.14 16.58 -17.81
C SER A 69 20.04 15.57 -18.94
N ARG A 70 19.62 14.35 -18.67
CA ARG A 70 19.56 13.24 -19.63
C ARG A 70 18.17 12.64 -19.65
N ARG A 71 17.77 12.12 -20.79
CA ARG A 71 16.51 11.39 -20.93
C ARG A 71 16.67 9.97 -20.37
N GLU A 72 16.82 9.87 -19.06
CA GLU A 72 16.99 8.63 -18.29
C GLU A 72 16.13 8.69 -17.03
N MET A 73 15.65 7.54 -16.54
CA MET A 73 14.79 7.45 -15.38
C MET A 73 15.38 6.56 -14.29
N LEU A 74 15.25 6.96 -13.02
CA LEU A 74 15.30 6.05 -11.89
C LEU A 74 13.95 5.36 -11.74
N ILE A 75 13.99 4.06 -11.53
CA ILE A 75 12.83 3.23 -11.27
C ILE A 75 13.09 2.34 -10.05
N ILE A 76 12.02 1.93 -9.39
CA ILE A 76 12.06 0.83 -8.43
C ILE A 76 11.46 -0.41 -9.09
N THR A 77 12.21 -1.51 -9.06
CA THR A 77 11.73 -2.84 -9.49
C THR A 77 12.45 -3.93 -8.69
N ARG A 78 11.93 -5.17 -8.74
CA ARG A 78 12.48 -6.31 -8.01
C ARG A 78 12.98 -7.38 -8.97
N PHE A 79 14.27 -7.68 -8.94
CA PHE A 79 14.85 -8.83 -9.64
C PHE A 79 15.12 -10.03 -8.72
N ALA A 80 15.48 -9.76 -7.47
CA ALA A 80 15.73 -10.77 -6.45
C ALA A 80 14.61 -10.80 -5.37
N ASP A 81 14.98 -10.70 -4.11
CA ASP A 81 14.05 -10.84 -2.98
C ASP A 81 13.26 -9.55 -2.67
N VAL A 82 13.88 -8.38 -2.86
CA VAL A 82 13.29 -7.08 -2.52
C VAL A 82 13.46 -6.04 -3.63
N PRO A 83 12.58 -5.02 -3.70
CA PRO A 83 12.72 -3.90 -4.63
C PRO A 83 14.00 -3.10 -4.39
N GLN A 84 14.66 -2.72 -5.49
CA GLN A 84 15.91 -1.95 -5.52
C GLN A 84 15.81 -0.83 -6.56
N VAL A 85 16.72 0.16 -6.48
CA VAL A 85 16.82 1.23 -7.48
C VAL A 85 17.50 0.70 -8.75
N HIS A 86 16.92 1.03 -9.88
CA HIS A 86 17.46 0.75 -11.21
C HIS A 86 17.41 2.02 -12.05
N VAL A 87 18.27 2.09 -13.07
CA VAL A 87 18.19 3.12 -14.11
C VAL A 87 17.73 2.50 -15.43
N VAL A 88 16.86 3.22 -16.14
CA VAL A 88 16.45 2.93 -17.52
C VAL A 88 16.81 4.12 -18.40
N LYS A 89 17.59 3.89 -19.47
CA LYS A 89 18.18 4.96 -20.28
C LYS A 89 17.40 5.32 -21.53
N MET A 90 16.41 4.51 -21.89
CA MET A 90 15.53 4.73 -23.05
C MET A 90 14.29 3.86 -22.95
N PRO A 91 13.20 4.17 -23.65
CA PRO A 91 12.03 3.30 -23.75
C PRO A 91 12.40 1.89 -24.19
N GLY A 92 11.97 0.87 -23.42
CA GLY A 92 12.30 -0.53 -23.66
C GLY A 92 13.76 -0.91 -23.36
N GLY A 93 14.54 -0.01 -22.80
CA GLY A 93 15.94 -0.25 -22.43
C GLY A 93 16.10 -1.21 -21.23
N ALA A 94 17.33 -1.67 -21.03
CA ALA A 94 17.69 -2.51 -19.90
C ALA A 94 17.43 -1.77 -18.58
N ARG A 95 16.92 -2.51 -17.59
CA ARG A 95 16.77 -2.05 -16.19
C ARG A 95 18.06 -2.38 -15.45
N THR A 96 19.00 -1.43 -15.40
CA THR A 96 20.31 -1.62 -14.74
C THR A 96 20.19 -1.37 -13.26
N GLN A 97 20.42 -2.39 -12.43
CA GLN A 97 20.33 -2.30 -10.98
C GLN A 97 21.50 -1.49 -10.40
N LEU A 98 21.19 -0.55 -9.50
CA LEU A 98 22.16 0.34 -8.86
C LEU A 98 22.37 0.01 -7.37
N THR A 99 21.34 -0.46 -6.67
CA THR A 99 21.41 -0.77 -5.23
C THR A 99 21.20 -2.27 -4.98
N PHE A 100 21.87 -2.83 -3.93
CA PHE A 100 21.91 -4.27 -3.66
C PHE A 100 21.76 -4.54 -2.15
N PHE A 101 20.70 -4.01 -1.53
CA PHE A 101 20.45 -4.19 -0.09
C PHE A 101 19.57 -5.42 0.19
N PRO A 102 19.69 -6.01 1.38
CA PRO A 102 18.83 -7.12 1.81
C PRO A 102 17.40 -6.68 2.14
N ASP A 103 17.18 -5.36 2.37
CA ASP A 103 15.88 -4.76 2.62
C ASP A 103 15.46 -3.89 1.43
N ARG A 104 14.15 -3.63 1.31
CA ARG A 104 13.59 -2.80 0.25
C ARG A 104 14.17 -1.39 0.25
N VAL A 105 14.34 -0.85 -0.93
CA VAL A 105 14.73 0.53 -1.17
C VAL A 105 13.60 1.26 -1.87
N GLY A 106 13.39 2.52 -1.57
CA GLY A 106 12.37 3.35 -2.20
C GLY A 106 12.73 4.83 -2.19
N GLY A 107 11.86 5.67 -2.73
CA GLY A 107 11.99 7.11 -2.72
C GLY A 107 13.32 7.61 -3.31
N ALA A 108 13.72 7.08 -4.48
CA ALA A 108 14.94 7.50 -5.13
C ALA A 108 14.71 8.81 -5.91
N HIS A 109 15.60 9.82 -5.72
CA HIS A 109 15.55 11.07 -6.46
C HIS A 109 16.94 11.54 -6.80
N TYR A 110 17.14 11.97 -8.04
CA TYR A 110 18.37 12.65 -8.41
C TYR A 110 18.58 13.93 -7.58
N GLY A 111 19.80 14.32 -7.38
CA GLY A 111 20.14 15.66 -6.91
C GLY A 111 19.72 16.72 -7.96
N PRO A 112 19.85 18.01 -7.64
CA PRO A 112 19.57 19.09 -8.57
C PRO A 112 20.27 18.91 -9.92
N LYS A 113 19.76 19.56 -10.96
CA LYS A 113 20.28 19.44 -12.34
C LYS A 113 21.80 19.55 -12.39
N GLY A 114 22.44 18.56 -13.00
CA GLY A 114 23.89 18.45 -13.12
C GLY A 114 24.58 17.74 -11.94
N SER A 115 23.84 17.30 -10.93
CA SER A 115 24.38 16.48 -9.85
C SER A 115 24.78 15.08 -10.32
N ASN A 116 25.85 14.53 -9.73
CA ASN A 116 26.32 13.17 -10.02
C ASN A 116 25.96 12.19 -8.88
N TYR A 117 24.77 12.34 -8.32
CA TYR A 117 24.24 11.47 -7.26
C TYR A 117 22.71 11.40 -7.31
N PHE A 118 22.19 10.39 -6.65
CA PHE A 118 20.79 10.37 -6.21
C PHE A 118 20.70 10.06 -4.72
N THR A 119 19.60 10.43 -4.09
CA THR A 119 19.28 10.05 -2.72
C THR A 119 18.16 9.02 -2.72
N PHE A 120 18.13 8.15 -1.72
CA PHE A 120 17.11 7.12 -1.57
C PHE A 120 16.78 6.87 -0.10
N VAL A 121 15.71 6.13 0.14
CA VAL A 121 15.21 5.81 1.47
C VAL A 121 15.23 4.30 1.70
N LYS A 122 15.64 3.90 2.90
CA LYS A 122 15.64 2.50 3.32
C LYS A 122 15.34 2.40 4.81
N ASP A 123 14.61 1.34 5.20
CA ASP A 123 14.48 0.87 6.58
C ASP A 123 15.15 -0.50 6.75
N VAL A 124 15.05 -1.08 7.93
CA VAL A 124 15.56 -2.41 8.25
C VAL A 124 14.40 -3.28 8.72
N GLY A 125 14.24 -4.45 8.09
CA GLY A 125 13.27 -5.46 8.48
C GLY A 125 11.80 -4.99 8.45
N GLY A 126 11.47 -3.94 7.69
CA GLY A 126 10.12 -3.40 7.58
C GLY A 126 9.67 -2.54 8.78
N GLY A 127 10.58 -2.13 9.67
CA GLY A 127 10.26 -1.37 10.89
C GLY A 127 9.88 0.10 10.66
N GLU A 128 9.95 0.59 9.43
CA GLU A 128 9.60 1.97 9.02
C GLU A 128 10.41 3.09 9.69
N TRP A 129 11.53 2.76 10.34
CA TRP A 129 12.52 3.72 10.83
C TRP A 129 13.43 4.12 9.69
N PHE A 130 12.86 4.84 8.73
CA PHE A 130 13.47 5.18 7.46
C PHE A 130 14.68 6.09 7.66
N GLN A 131 15.75 5.80 6.87
CA GLN A 131 16.94 6.60 6.78
C GLN A 131 17.17 7.09 5.36
N PHE A 132 17.66 8.31 5.18
CA PHE A 132 18.08 8.83 3.88
C PHE A 132 19.54 8.47 3.63
N TYR A 133 19.80 8.09 2.39
CA TYR A 133 21.12 7.75 1.87
C TYR A 133 21.38 8.52 0.58
N ARG A 134 22.65 8.83 0.30
CA ARG A 134 23.12 9.30 -1.01
C ARG A 134 23.89 8.18 -1.69
N TYR A 135 23.65 7.99 -2.97
CA TYR A 135 24.40 7.11 -3.87
C TYR A 135 25.15 7.97 -4.89
N ASP A 136 26.47 7.89 -4.91
CA ASP A 136 27.34 8.62 -5.83
C ASP A 136 27.47 7.82 -7.14
N LEU A 137 27.06 8.41 -8.27
CA LEU A 137 27.02 7.73 -9.59
C LEU A 137 28.42 7.45 -10.18
N ALA A 138 29.44 8.16 -9.71
CA ALA A 138 30.80 8.01 -10.21
C ALA A 138 31.47 6.70 -9.79
N ASP A 139 31.23 6.27 -8.56
CA ASP A 139 31.95 5.17 -7.92
C ASP A 139 31.04 4.19 -7.16
N GLY A 140 29.74 4.46 -7.11
CA GLY A 140 28.78 3.62 -6.41
C GLY A 140 28.81 3.71 -4.89
N ASN A 141 29.52 4.69 -4.32
CA ASN A 141 29.59 4.88 -2.87
C ASN A 141 28.22 5.26 -2.29
N VAL A 142 27.92 4.71 -1.10
CA VAL A 142 26.68 4.98 -0.37
C VAL A 142 27.02 5.69 0.93
N THR A 143 26.44 6.87 1.14
CA THR A 143 26.58 7.67 2.36
C THR A 143 25.26 7.73 3.11
N LEU A 144 25.26 7.36 4.40
CA LEU A 144 24.12 7.62 5.29
C LEU A 144 24.04 9.13 5.57
N LEU A 145 22.89 9.74 5.33
CA LEU A 145 22.67 11.17 5.50
C LEU A 145 22.05 11.50 6.86
N THR A 146 21.17 10.65 7.38
CA THR A 146 20.45 10.87 8.63
C THR A 146 21.10 10.11 9.80
N ASP A 147 20.54 10.24 11.00
CA ASP A 147 21.16 9.77 12.26
C ASP A 147 21.21 8.23 12.44
N GLY A 148 20.61 7.46 11.55
CA GLY A 148 20.57 6.00 11.63
C GLY A 148 19.61 5.42 12.67
N LYS A 149 18.84 6.23 13.38
CA LYS A 149 18.00 5.81 14.52
C LYS A 149 16.55 6.28 14.43
N SER A 150 16.36 7.56 14.10
CA SER A 150 15.05 8.22 14.08
C SER A 150 14.25 7.80 12.85
N ARG A 151 12.94 8.05 12.91
CA ARG A 151 12.09 7.94 11.72
C ARG A 151 12.20 9.22 10.89
N ASN A 152 12.65 9.10 9.66
CA ASN A 152 12.82 10.23 8.73
C ASN A 152 11.94 10.00 7.50
N THR A 153 11.14 11.01 7.12
CA THR A 153 10.19 10.91 6.02
C THR A 153 10.06 12.23 5.28
N GLY A 154 9.36 12.20 4.16
CA GLY A 154 9.14 13.37 3.32
C GLY A 154 10.48 14.01 2.91
N ARG A 155 10.64 14.34 1.67
CA ARG A 155 11.84 15.02 1.21
C ARG A 155 11.46 16.00 0.11
N ALA A 156 11.78 17.26 0.32
CA ALA A 156 11.65 18.32 -0.67
C ALA A 156 13.03 18.90 -0.96
N PHE A 157 13.53 18.74 -2.20
CA PHE A 157 14.78 19.36 -2.64
C PHE A 157 14.55 20.82 -2.98
N ALA A 158 15.54 21.66 -2.65
CA ALA A 158 15.67 23.01 -3.17
C ALA A 158 15.94 22.99 -4.68
N HIS A 159 15.45 24.00 -5.42
CA HIS A 159 15.48 23.96 -6.89
C HIS A 159 16.88 24.07 -7.50
N ASN A 160 17.79 24.84 -6.87
CA ASN A 160 19.07 25.22 -7.46
C ASN A 160 20.29 24.91 -6.57
N ASP A 161 20.09 24.19 -5.47
CA ASP A 161 21.19 23.76 -4.60
C ASP A 161 20.93 22.36 -4.02
N ASN A 162 21.93 21.78 -3.35
CA ASN A 162 21.86 20.41 -2.83
C ASN A 162 21.08 20.27 -1.51
N ARG A 163 20.46 21.35 -1.01
CA ARG A 163 19.68 21.30 0.21
C ARG A 163 18.36 20.56 -0.02
N PHE A 164 17.97 19.83 0.97
CA PHE A 164 16.62 19.27 1.05
C PHE A 164 16.05 19.43 2.46
N ALA A 165 14.74 19.61 2.54
CA ALA A 165 14.00 19.58 3.79
C ALA A 165 13.40 18.19 3.98
N TYR A 166 13.32 17.72 5.21
CA TYR A 166 12.73 16.43 5.57
C TYR A 166 12.13 16.46 6.96
N SER A 167 11.29 15.48 7.26
CA SER A 167 10.64 15.32 8.56
C SER A 167 11.38 14.29 9.40
N SER A 168 11.58 14.55 10.70
CA SER A 168 12.27 13.62 11.61
C SER A 168 11.64 13.59 12.99
N THR A 169 11.54 12.39 13.57
CA THR A 169 11.13 12.22 14.98
C THR A 169 12.29 12.30 15.98
N ARG A 170 13.46 12.76 15.55
CA ARG A 170 14.74 12.70 16.28
C ARG A 170 14.69 13.33 17.69
N ARG A 171 13.92 14.39 17.87
CA ARG A 171 13.86 15.11 19.16
C ARG A 171 13.14 14.32 20.25
N THR A 172 11.99 13.72 19.95
CA THR A 172 11.13 13.12 20.98
C THR A 172 10.71 11.66 20.69
N GLY A 173 10.95 11.18 19.47
CA GLY A 173 10.41 9.89 18.99
C GLY A 173 8.92 9.94 18.60
N GLN A 174 8.22 11.04 18.92
CA GLN A 174 6.79 11.25 18.69
C GLN A 174 6.53 12.42 17.77
N ASP A 175 7.08 13.60 18.11
CA ASP A 175 6.88 14.83 17.36
C ASP A 175 7.68 14.79 16.05
N THR A 176 7.07 15.30 14.99
CA THR A 176 7.68 15.34 13.67
C THR A 176 8.17 16.76 13.37
N ASP A 177 9.46 16.98 13.54
CA ASP A 177 10.12 18.25 13.27
C ASP A 177 10.56 18.35 11.80
N ILE A 178 10.70 19.59 11.28
CA ILE A 178 11.28 19.83 9.96
C ILE A 178 12.77 20.10 10.09
N TRP A 179 13.56 19.37 9.34
CA TRP A 179 15.01 19.45 9.27
C TRP A 179 15.46 19.89 7.88
N ILE A 180 16.64 20.50 7.78
CA ILE A 180 17.28 20.86 6.50
C ILE A 180 18.71 20.34 6.50
N MET A 181 19.13 19.82 5.35
CA MET A 181 20.48 19.29 5.13
C MET A 181 20.94 19.56 3.71
N ASP A 182 22.24 19.76 3.51
CA ASP A 182 22.89 19.64 2.20
C ASP A 182 23.25 18.16 1.96
N ALA A 183 22.73 17.56 0.89
CA ALA A 183 22.95 16.16 0.56
C ALA A 183 24.43 15.81 0.30
N THR A 184 25.25 16.80 -0.07
CA THR A 184 26.70 16.63 -0.28
C THR A 184 27.54 16.84 0.99
N ASN A 185 26.95 17.46 2.02
CA ASN A 185 27.60 17.71 3.31
C ASN A 185 26.64 17.43 4.48
N PRO A 186 26.51 16.16 4.95
CA PRO A 186 25.62 15.81 6.05
C PRO A 186 25.88 16.55 7.38
N LYS A 187 27.05 17.18 7.54
CA LYS A 187 27.36 17.99 8.74
C LYS A 187 26.56 19.30 8.83
N THR A 188 25.88 19.69 7.75
CA THR A 188 25.00 20.86 7.72
C THR A 188 23.60 20.57 8.27
N ASP A 189 23.34 19.31 8.65
CA ASP A 189 22.06 18.85 9.16
C ASP A 189 21.64 19.65 10.40
N ARG A 190 20.48 20.30 10.32
CA ARG A 190 19.93 21.12 11.41
C ARG A 190 18.42 21.12 11.44
N THR A 191 17.86 21.29 12.62
CA THR A 191 16.43 21.55 12.79
C THR A 191 16.08 22.91 12.21
N LEU A 192 15.04 22.96 11.38
CA LEU A 192 14.41 24.21 10.93
C LEU A 192 13.26 24.59 11.86
N LEU A 193 12.34 23.64 12.12
CA LEU A 193 11.18 23.86 12.97
C LEU A 193 11.08 22.73 14.00
N GLN A 194 10.88 23.12 15.26
CA GLN A 194 10.39 22.21 16.30
C GLN A 194 8.87 22.33 16.38
N LEU A 195 8.19 21.19 16.30
CA LEU A 195 6.74 21.11 16.14
C LEU A 195 6.16 20.12 17.16
N GLU A 196 4.88 20.23 17.43
CA GLU A 196 4.14 19.30 18.29
C GLU A 196 3.32 18.33 17.44
N GLY A 197 3.33 17.06 17.82
CA GLY A 197 2.59 15.98 17.18
C GLY A 197 3.24 15.46 15.89
N GLY A 198 2.60 14.44 15.33
CA GLY A 198 2.92 13.88 14.02
C GLY A 198 2.30 14.66 12.86
N GLY A 199 2.45 14.14 11.63
CA GLY A 199 1.74 14.66 10.47
C GLY A 199 2.34 15.91 9.80
N TRP A 200 3.52 16.35 10.20
CA TRP A 200 4.21 17.49 9.57
C TRP A 200 5.16 17.05 8.45
N GLY A 201 5.11 17.75 7.30
CA GLY A 201 5.97 17.46 6.16
C GLY A 201 6.23 18.67 5.27
N ALA A 202 7.50 18.90 4.89
CA ALA A 202 7.85 19.86 3.84
C ALA A 202 7.41 19.31 2.48
N THR A 203 6.79 20.15 1.66
CA THR A 203 6.23 19.72 0.36
C THR A 203 6.95 20.35 -0.82
N ASP A 204 7.36 21.63 -0.73
CA ASP A 204 8.08 22.29 -1.81
C ASP A 204 8.87 23.51 -1.30
N TRP A 205 9.91 23.90 -2.04
CA TRP A 205 10.67 25.11 -1.85
C TRP A 205 10.20 26.22 -2.79
N SER A 206 10.26 27.47 -2.34
CA SER A 206 10.05 28.61 -3.24
C SER A 206 11.12 28.66 -4.34
N PRO A 207 10.84 29.24 -5.52
CA PRO A 207 11.78 29.31 -6.64
C PRO A 207 13.13 29.96 -6.29
N ASP A 208 13.15 30.84 -5.29
CA ASP A 208 14.36 31.49 -4.75
C ASP A 208 15.04 30.72 -3.61
N ASN A 209 14.53 29.55 -3.24
CA ASN A 209 15.00 28.70 -2.14
C ASN A 209 15.03 29.39 -0.76
N GLN A 210 14.19 30.41 -0.54
CA GLN A 210 14.12 31.13 0.72
C GLN A 210 12.99 30.64 1.63
N LYS A 211 11.95 30.01 1.06
CA LYS A 211 10.76 29.59 1.79
C LYS A 211 10.39 28.16 1.49
N LEU A 212 9.66 27.57 2.42
CA LEU A 212 9.08 26.23 2.31
C LEU A 212 7.57 26.26 2.44
N LEU A 213 6.88 25.44 1.67
CA LEU A 213 5.52 25.02 1.98
C LEU A 213 5.61 23.79 2.88
N VAL A 214 4.87 23.83 3.99
CA VAL A 214 4.82 22.75 4.97
C VAL A 214 3.36 22.35 5.19
N LEU A 215 3.07 21.07 5.03
CA LEU A 215 1.78 20.47 5.33
C LEU A 215 1.73 20.04 6.80
N GLN A 216 0.62 20.33 7.46
CA GLN A 216 0.23 19.75 8.74
C GLN A 216 -1.01 18.89 8.53
N GLU A 217 -0.85 17.60 8.54
CA GLU A 217 -1.95 16.64 8.47
C GLU A 217 -2.51 16.38 9.88
N ILE A 218 -3.81 16.52 10.04
CA ILE A 218 -4.54 16.21 11.29
C ILE A 218 -5.29 14.89 11.12
N SER A 219 -5.95 14.72 9.96
CA SER A 219 -6.67 13.51 9.57
C SER A 219 -6.81 13.48 8.05
N ALA A 220 -7.40 12.42 7.51
CA ALA A 220 -7.76 12.35 6.09
C ALA A 220 -8.74 13.46 5.64
N ASN A 221 -9.49 14.05 6.58
CA ASN A 221 -10.49 15.09 6.34
C ASN A 221 -9.99 16.49 6.68
N GLN A 222 -8.84 16.62 7.35
CA GLN A 222 -8.38 17.92 7.85
C GLN A 222 -6.87 18.06 7.76
N SER A 223 -6.41 19.15 7.14
CA SER A 223 -5.00 19.51 7.08
C SER A 223 -4.83 21.02 6.91
N TYR A 224 -3.60 21.50 7.10
CA TYR A 224 -3.25 22.91 6.99
C TYR A 224 -1.96 23.07 6.18
N LEU A 225 -1.87 24.18 5.43
CA LEU A 225 -0.64 24.59 4.75
C LEU A 225 -0.03 25.80 5.43
N TRP A 226 1.27 25.73 5.62
CA TRP A 226 2.09 26.75 6.24
C TRP A 226 3.18 27.23 5.29
N LEU A 227 3.48 28.53 5.32
CA LEU A 227 4.65 29.11 4.69
C LEU A 227 5.71 29.31 5.75
N VAL A 228 6.91 28.81 5.51
CA VAL A 228 8.03 28.85 6.45
C VAL A 228 9.21 29.55 5.81
N ASP A 229 9.79 30.53 6.49
CA ASP A 229 11.04 31.16 6.09
C ASP A 229 12.23 30.28 6.50
N ALA A 230 13.09 29.90 5.53
CA ALA A 230 14.16 28.94 5.75
C ALA A 230 15.35 29.53 6.57
N ALA A 231 15.46 30.85 6.68
CA ALA A 231 16.52 31.53 7.45
C ALA A 231 16.07 31.86 8.88
N SER A 232 14.90 32.48 9.04
CA SER A 232 14.39 32.91 10.34
C SER A 232 13.59 31.84 11.09
N SER A 233 13.15 30.80 10.40
CA SER A 233 12.23 29.78 10.92
C SER A 233 10.82 30.33 11.26
N GLU A 234 10.49 31.53 10.83
CA GLU A 234 9.14 32.06 10.98
C GLU A 234 8.15 31.27 10.16
N LYS A 235 7.00 30.93 10.75
CA LYS A 235 5.94 30.21 10.06
C LYS A 235 4.64 31.01 10.03
N LYS A 236 4.00 31.06 8.87
CA LYS A 236 2.69 31.69 8.65
C LYS A 236 1.69 30.66 8.16
N LEU A 237 0.54 30.57 8.83
CA LEU A 237 -0.57 29.75 8.37
C LEU A 237 -1.17 30.37 7.09
N LEU A 238 -1.27 29.56 6.02
CA LEU A 238 -1.82 29.98 4.73
C LEU A 238 -3.31 29.66 4.62
N THR A 239 -3.71 28.48 5.09
CA THR A 239 -5.10 28.04 5.05
C THR A 239 -5.80 28.39 6.37
N PRO A 240 -7.07 28.83 6.34
CA PRO A 240 -7.77 29.18 7.58
C PRO A 240 -7.87 27.94 8.48
N LYS A 241 -7.70 28.14 9.79
CA LYS A 241 -8.12 27.12 10.75
C LYS A 241 -9.62 26.91 10.60
N ALA A 242 -10.04 25.67 10.51
CA ALA A 242 -11.43 25.31 10.33
C ALA A 242 -12.31 25.99 11.40
N GLY A 243 -13.42 26.54 10.96
CA GLY A 243 -14.59 26.81 11.82
C GLY A 243 -15.31 25.49 12.11
N ALA A 244 -16.58 25.40 11.72
CA ALA A 244 -17.38 24.18 11.90
C ALA A 244 -17.06 23.08 10.86
N GLU A 245 -16.39 23.37 9.75
CA GLU A 245 -16.12 22.44 8.66
C GLU A 245 -14.63 22.05 8.60
N GLU A 246 -14.36 20.75 8.59
CA GLU A 246 -13.02 20.20 8.33
C GLU A 246 -12.72 20.28 6.82
N VAL A 247 -11.50 20.70 6.48
CA VAL A 247 -11.05 20.83 5.09
C VAL A 247 -9.71 20.12 4.93
N ALA A 248 -9.61 19.28 3.91
CA ALA A 248 -8.37 18.64 3.51
C ALA A 248 -7.67 19.44 2.41
N TYR A 249 -6.36 19.59 2.56
CA TYR A 249 -5.44 20.08 1.54
C TYR A 249 -4.37 19.01 1.31
N SER A 250 -3.96 18.80 0.07
CA SER A 250 -2.74 18.04 -0.22
C SER A 250 -1.50 18.92 0.01
N GLY A 251 -0.32 18.38 -0.23
CA GLY A 251 0.92 19.18 -0.27
C GLY A 251 0.82 20.31 -1.28
N GLY A 252 1.38 21.46 -0.96
CA GLY A 252 1.46 22.61 -1.84
C GLY A 252 2.68 22.55 -2.77
N THR A 253 2.55 23.09 -3.99
CA THR A 253 3.63 23.33 -4.95
C THR A 253 3.64 24.79 -5.34
N PHE A 254 4.78 25.49 -5.18
CA PHE A 254 4.90 26.90 -5.57
C PHE A 254 4.65 27.09 -7.07
N SER A 255 3.99 28.20 -7.43
CA SER A 255 4.06 28.69 -8.80
C SER A 255 5.48 29.15 -9.12
N LYS A 256 5.93 28.99 -10.36
CA LYS A 256 7.32 29.28 -10.74
C LYS A 256 7.68 30.78 -10.70
N ASP A 257 6.68 31.66 -10.66
CA ASP A 257 6.86 33.10 -10.42
C ASP A 257 6.89 33.48 -8.93
N GLY A 258 6.70 32.49 -8.04
CA GLY A 258 6.72 32.69 -6.59
C GLY A 258 5.52 33.45 -6.00
N LYS A 259 4.48 33.76 -6.82
CA LYS A 259 3.35 34.57 -6.39
C LYS A 259 2.25 33.80 -5.69
N GLY A 260 2.28 32.47 -5.77
CA GLY A 260 1.26 31.62 -5.17
C GLY A 260 1.67 30.17 -5.14
N PHE A 261 0.69 29.31 -4.91
CA PHE A 261 0.90 27.86 -4.87
C PHE A 261 -0.33 27.10 -5.39
N TYR A 262 -0.07 25.92 -5.89
CA TYR A 262 -1.08 24.94 -6.28
C TYR A 262 -1.25 23.89 -5.16
N THR A 263 -2.47 23.38 -5.00
CA THR A 263 -2.80 22.27 -4.09
C THR A 263 -4.10 21.61 -4.54
N THR A 264 -4.40 20.40 -4.06
CA THR A 264 -5.76 19.88 -4.14
C THR A 264 -6.47 20.08 -2.81
N THR A 265 -7.77 20.38 -2.85
CA THR A 265 -8.56 20.63 -1.64
C THR A 265 -10.06 20.36 -1.88
N ASP A 266 -10.74 19.90 -0.85
CA ASP A 266 -12.19 19.75 -0.77
C ASP A 266 -12.88 20.99 -0.15
N ARG A 267 -12.17 22.09 0.00
CA ARG A 267 -12.74 23.37 0.43
C ARG A 267 -13.86 23.78 -0.52
N ASP A 268 -15.03 24.11 0.03
CA ASP A 268 -16.22 24.50 -0.72
C ASP A 268 -16.69 23.43 -1.75
N SER A 269 -16.37 22.14 -1.51
CA SER A 269 -16.69 21.02 -2.40
C SER A 269 -16.80 19.71 -1.63
N GLU A 270 -17.51 18.77 -2.23
CA GLU A 270 -17.50 17.36 -1.80
C GLU A 270 -16.21 16.65 -2.17
N PHE A 271 -15.63 16.97 -3.34
CA PHE A 271 -14.45 16.32 -3.89
C PHE A 271 -13.23 17.24 -3.84
N LYS A 272 -12.03 16.66 -3.73
CA LYS A 272 -10.77 17.39 -3.82
C LYS A 272 -10.57 17.91 -5.23
N ARG A 273 -10.55 19.24 -5.37
CA ARG A 273 -10.33 19.96 -6.63
C ARG A 273 -8.93 20.53 -6.66
N LEU A 274 -8.32 20.62 -7.85
CA LEU A 274 -7.10 21.39 -8.04
C LEU A 274 -7.42 22.88 -7.88
N ALA A 275 -6.62 23.56 -7.07
CA ALA A 275 -6.77 24.98 -6.75
C ALA A 275 -5.41 25.70 -6.80
N TYR A 276 -5.46 26.97 -7.21
CA TYR A 276 -4.36 27.93 -7.09
C TYR A 276 -4.69 28.98 -6.05
N PHE A 277 -3.74 29.28 -5.16
CA PHE A 277 -3.82 30.35 -4.17
C PHE A 277 -2.75 31.41 -4.45
N ASP A 278 -3.19 32.63 -4.66
CA ASP A 278 -2.31 33.79 -4.77
C ASP A 278 -1.97 34.33 -3.39
N PHE A 279 -0.67 34.55 -3.08
CA PHE A 279 -0.21 34.96 -1.74
C PHE A 279 -0.67 36.37 -1.33
N ALA A 280 -0.98 37.25 -2.27
CA ALA A 280 -1.44 38.60 -1.95
C ALA A 280 -2.91 38.61 -1.50
N THR A 281 -3.74 37.76 -2.08
CA THR A 281 -5.19 37.74 -1.83
C THR A 281 -5.63 36.58 -0.94
N MET A 282 -4.90 35.47 -0.95
CA MET A 282 -5.24 34.19 -0.32
C MET A 282 -6.61 33.64 -0.73
N LYS A 283 -7.13 34.07 -1.88
CA LYS A 283 -8.38 33.55 -2.44
C LYS A 283 -8.08 32.37 -3.35
N PRO A 284 -8.82 31.25 -3.23
CA PRO A 284 -8.67 30.11 -4.13
C PRO A 284 -9.24 30.43 -5.52
N ALA A 285 -8.50 30.05 -6.55
CA ALA A 285 -8.99 29.90 -7.89
C ALA A 285 -9.09 28.40 -8.17
N TYR A 286 -10.30 27.86 -8.19
CA TYR A 286 -10.51 26.43 -8.48
C TYR A 286 -10.30 26.17 -9.97
N LEU A 287 -9.37 25.29 -10.29
CA LEU A 287 -8.93 24.98 -11.66
C LEU A 287 -9.73 23.84 -12.28
N THR A 288 -10.30 22.97 -11.44
CA THR A 288 -11.18 21.86 -11.83
C THR A 288 -12.53 21.96 -11.12
N PRO A 289 -13.32 23.07 -11.35
CA PRO A 289 -14.50 23.37 -10.54
C PRO A 289 -15.64 22.34 -10.71
N ASP A 290 -15.72 21.70 -11.87
CA ASP A 290 -16.83 20.82 -12.26
C ASP A 290 -16.53 19.33 -12.01
N THR A 291 -15.37 19.01 -11.40
CA THR A 291 -15.03 17.61 -11.10
C THR A 291 -16.02 17.01 -10.11
N LYS A 292 -16.44 15.77 -10.39
CA LYS A 292 -17.26 14.92 -9.49
C LYS A 292 -16.44 13.80 -8.85
N TRP A 293 -15.12 13.93 -8.89
CA TRP A 293 -14.15 12.96 -8.40
C TRP A 293 -12.96 13.69 -7.81
N ASP A 294 -12.26 13.04 -6.90
CA ASP A 294 -11.03 13.59 -6.32
C ASP A 294 -9.93 13.73 -7.37
N VAL A 295 -9.23 14.86 -7.37
CA VAL A 295 -7.92 14.97 -8.00
C VAL A 295 -6.90 14.39 -7.03
N ASP A 296 -6.33 13.23 -7.39
CA ASP A 296 -5.43 12.46 -6.52
C ASP A 296 -4.04 13.08 -6.42
N GLU A 297 -3.48 13.48 -7.55
CA GLU A 297 -2.15 14.08 -7.64
C GLU A 297 -2.04 15.04 -8.83
N PHE A 298 -1.04 15.89 -8.76
CA PHE A 298 -0.66 16.78 -9.86
C PHE A 298 0.85 17.02 -9.84
N ASP A 299 1.39 17.42 -11.00
CA ASP A 299 2.75 17.91 -11.15
C ASP A 299 2.80 19.12 -12.08
N LEU A 300 3.74 20.04 -11.84
CA LEU A 300 3.92 21.30 -12.56
C LEU A 300 5.23 21.29 -13.33
N SER A 301 5.17 21.52 -14.63
CA SER A 301 6.38 21.66 -15.47
C SER A 301 7.36 22.70 -14.91
N ASP A 302 8.64 22.53 -15.18
CA ASP A 302 9.70 23.39 -14.61
C ASP A 302 9.59 24.84 -15.09
N ASP A 303 9.01 25.09 -16.27
CA ASP A 303 8.67 26.41 -16.80
C ASP A 303 7.32 26.96 -16.29
N GLY A 304 6.54 26.17 -15.55
CA GLY A 304 5.27 26.53 -14.97
C GLY A 304 4.10 26.65 -15.94
N ARG A 305 4.27 26.29 -17.22
CA ARG A 305 3.24 26.47 -18.26
C ARG A 305 2.26 25.34 -18.37
N THR A 306 2.69 24.12 -18.02
CA THR A 306 1.87 22.93 -18.10
C THR A 306 1.73 22.29 -16.71
N LEU A 307 0.50 21.93 -16.37
CA LEU A 307 0.19 21.18 -15.16
C LEU A 307 -0.47 19.87 -15.58
N ALA A 308 0.09 18.75 -15.10
CA ALA A 308 -0.52 17.44 -15.26
C ALA A 308 -1.28 17.08 -13.98
N PHE A 309 -2.44 16.43 -14.10
CA PHE A 309 -3.15 15.92 -12.92
C PHE A 309 -3.90 14.62 -13.22
N VAL A 310 -4.15 13.83 -12.19
CA VAL A 310 -4.93 12.59 -12.26
C VAL A 310 -6.22 12.75 -11.48
N ALA A 311 -7.35 12.52 -12.14
CA ALA A 311 -8.66 12.39 -11.50
C ALA A 311 -8.97 10.91 -11.23
N ASN A 312 -9.55 10.62 -10.07
CA ASN A 312 -9.90 9.28 -9.60
C ASN A 312 -11.36 8.97 -9.96
N GLU A 313 -11.62 8.61 -11.20
CA GLU A 313 -12.99 8.36 -11.69
C GLU A 313 -13.44 6.94 -11.29
N ASP A 314 -14.11 6.82 -10.14
CA ASP A 314 -14.57 5.54 -9.56
C ASP A 314 -13.46 4.48 -9.45
N GLY A 315 -12.27 4.90 -8.97
CA GLY A 315 -11.10 4.04 -8.84
C GLY A 315 -10.19 3.98 -10.07
N VAL A 316 -10.63 4.45 -11.24
CA VAL A 316 -9.81 4.52 -12.46
C VAL A 316 -9.10 5.87 -12.54
N GLY A 317 -7.78 5.85 -12.70
CA GLY A 317 -6.98 7.05 -12.85
C GLY A 317 -7.06 7.62 -14.26
N LYS A 318 -7.48 8.87 -14.41
CA LYS A 318 -7.56 9.55 -15.69
C LYS A 318 -6.62 10.75 -15.72
N LEU A 319 -5.65 10.70 -16.61
CA LEU A 319 -4.61 11.72 -16.77
C LEU A 319 -5.10 12.89 -17.63
N TYR A 320 -4.83 14.10 -17.16
CA TYR A 320 -5.13 15.35 -17.84
C TYR A 320 -3.89 16.24 -17.93
N LEU A 321 -3.82 17.04 -19.00
CA LEU A 321 -2.88 18.16 -19.12
C LEU A 321 -3.65 19.48 -19.15
N MET A 322 -3.16 20.47 -18.39
CA MET A 322 -3.69 21.81 -18.27
C MET A 322 -2.65 22.85 -18.71
N ASP A 323 -3.04 23.80 -19.53
CA ASP A 323 -2.30 25.04 -19.75
C ASP A 323 -2.59 25.99 -18.59
N THR A 324 -1.56 26.37 -17.83
CA THR A 324 -1.73 27.16 -16.59
C THR A 324 -2.16 28.60 -16.85
N THR A 325 -1.90 29.15 -18.05
CA THR A 325 -2.28 30.52 -18.43
C THR A 325 -3.77 30.58 -18.78
N THR A 326 -4.23 29.68 -19.64
CA THR A 326 -5.62 29.66 -20.09
C THR A 326 -6.55 28.87 -19.17
N ARG A 327 -5.97 28.04 -18.30
CA ARG A 327 -6.65 27.09 -17.39
C ARG A 327 -7.52 26.05 -18.11
N LYS A 328 -7.32 25.87 -19.41
CA LYS A 328 -7.98 24.82 -20.18
C LYS A 328 -7.22 23.52 -20.04
N TYR A 329 -7.95 22.42 -19.91
CA TYR A 329 -7.36 21.10 -19.82
C TYR A 329 -8.06 20.08 -20.72
N HIS A 330 -7.36 19.02 -21.04
CA HIS A 330 -7.86 17.92 -21.85
C HIS A 330 -7.31 16.59 -21.30
N SER A 331 -8.04 15.51 -21.53
CA SER A 331 -7.60 14.16 -21.12
C SER A 331 -6.54 13.62 -22.09
N VAL A 332 -5.58 12.89 -21.54
CA VAL A 332 -4.60 12.13 -22.33
C VAL A 332 -5.26 10.81 -22.79
N SER A 333 -5.23 10.57 -24.09
CA SER A 333 -5.82 9.37 -24.72
C SER A 333 -4.79 8.26 -24.91
N GLY A 334 -5.26 7.03 -25.19
CA GLY A 334 -4.39 5.90 -25.54
C GLY A 334 -3.74 5.17 -24.36
N LEU A 335 -4.09 5.51 -23.12
CA LEU A 335 -3.64 4.80 -21.94
C LEU A 335 -4.54 3.59 -21.64
N PRO A 336 -3.96 2.47 -21.15
CA PRO A 336 -4.76 1.37 -20.63
C PRO A 336 -5.66 1.82 -19.47
N ALA A 337 -6.89 1.28 -19.39
CA ALA A 337 -7.76 1.54 -18.25
C ALA A 337 -7.17 0.90 -16.99
N GLY A 338 -7.05 1.69 -15.92
CA GLY A 338 -6.45 1.26 -14.66
C GLY A 338 -6.06 2.45 -13.78
N GLN A 339 -5.04 2.28 -12.98
CA GLN A 339 -4.48 3.33 -12.15
C GLN A 339 -3.38 4.07 -12.92
N VAL A 340 -3.37 5.40 -12.83
CA VAL A 340 -2.27 6.27 -13.28
C VAL A 340 -1.76 7.01 -12.06
N PHE A 341 -0.45 7.08 -11.86
CA PHE A 341 0.17 7.75 -10.70
C PHE A 341 1.66 8.02 -10.93
N GLY A 342 2.28 8.74 -9.98
CA GLY A 342 3.72 9.04 -9.99
C GLY A 342 4.07 9.99 -11.12
N LEU A 343 3.31 11.09 -11.26
CA LEU A 343 3.57 12.13 -12.25
C LEU A 343 4.91 12.82 -11.97
N SER A 344 5.73 12.98 -13.00
CA SER A 344 7.01 13.70 -12.92
C SER A 344 7.37 14.30 -14.27
N PHE A 345 7.42 15.64 -14.36
CA PHE A 345 7.93 16.31 -15.53
C PHE A 345 9.46 16.23 -15.63
N HIS A 346 9.97 15.96 -16.81
CA HIS A 346 11.38 16.14 -17.10
C HIS A 346 11.73 17.64 -17.15
N LYS A 347 12.95 17.99 -16.73
CA LYS A 347 13.42 19.38 -16.60
C LYS A 347 13.52 20.17 -17.92
N ASP A 348 13.36 19.51 -19.08
CA ASP A 348 13.25 20.17 -20.38
C ASP A 348 11.84 20.62 -20.73
N ASN A 349 10.84 20.28 -19.91
CA ASN A 349 9.41 20.55 -20.10
C ASN A 349 8.76 19.85 -21.30
N LEU A 350 9.47 18.91 -21.94
CA LEU A 350 8.99 18.21 -23.13
C LEU A 350 8.31 16.87 -22.80
N GLU A 351 8.67 16.26 -21.68
CA GLU A 351 8.16 14.94 -21.30
C GLU A 351 7.60 14.92 -19.88
N LEU A 352 6.48 14.21 -19.74
CA LEU A 352 5.87 13.82 -18.48
C LEU A 352 6.03 12.32 -18.28
N GLY A 353 6.75 11.89 -17.24
CA GLY A 353 6.82 10.50 -16.80
C GLY A 353 5.64 10.15 -15.88
N PHE A 354 5.19 8.91 -15.92
CA PHE A 354 4.13 8.38 -15.03
C PHE A 354 4.12 6.86 -15.03
N VAL A 355 3.33 6.29 -14.13
CA VAL A 355 3.15 4.84 -14.02
C VAL A 355 1.71 4.48 -14.39
N VAL A 356 1.54 3.38 -15.12
CA VAL A 356 0.22 2.78 -15.39
C VAL A 356 0.18 1.36 -14.85
N ASN A 357 -0.90 1.04 -14.12
CA ASN A 357 -1.20 -0.31 -13.61
C ASN A 357 -2.62 -0.69 -14.07
N SER A 358 -2.77 -1.79 -14.77
CA SER A 358 -4.06 -2.27 -15.30
C SER A 358 -4.31 -3.73 -14.94
N ALA A 359 -5.52 -4.23 -15.15
CA ALA A 359 -5.84 -5.63 -14.87
C ALA A 359 -4.96 -6.63 -15.65
N SER A 360 -4.49 -6.26 -16.86
CA SER A 360 -3.68 -7.10 -17.73
C SER A 360 -2.17 -6.78 -17.73
N SER A 361 -1.74 -5.71 -17.04
CA SER A 361 -0.32 -5.33 -16.97
C SER A 361 0.02 -4.86 -15.57
N PRO A 362 1.06 -5.41 -14.92
CA PRO A 362 1.60 -4.82 -13.69
C PRO A 362 2.00 -3.37 -13.93
N SER A 363 2.36 -2.67 -12.85
CA SER A 363 2.87 -1.30 -12.99
C SER A 363 4.04 -1.26 -13.96
N ASP A 364 3.93 -0.36 -14.94
CA ASP A 364 4.96 -0.02 -15.89
C ASP A 364 5.12 1.48 -16.02
N VAL A 365 6.33 1.91 -16.33
CA VAL A 365 6.67 3.31 -16.52
C VAL A 365 6.41 3.72 -17.96
N TYR A 366 5.80 4.88 -18.11
CA TYR A 366 5.49 5.53 -19.38
C TYR A 366 5.99 6.96 -19.39
N SER A 367 6.19 7.53 -20.58
CA SER A 367 6.29 8.97 -20.78
C SER A 367 5.31 9.47 -21.81
N LEU A 368 4.90 10.72 -21.67
CA LEU A 368 4.11 11.48 -22.62
C LEU A 368 4.95 12.64 -23.14
N ASN A 369 5.19 12.70 -24.43
CA ASN A 369 5.75 13.89 -25.05
C ASN A 369 4.65 14.96 -25.12
N VAL A 370 4.79 16.03 -24.34
CA VAL A 370 3.75 17.04 -24.11
C VAL A 370 3.36 17.78 -25.39
N PRO A 371 4.29 18.26 -26.24
CA PRO A 371 3.94 18.94 -27.49
C PRO A 371 3.22 18.07 -28.52
N THR A 372 3.51 16.78 -28.59
CA THR A 372 2.98 15.89 -29.65
C THR A 372 1.86 14.98 -29.18
N GLY A 373 1.68 14.83 -27.87
CA GLY A 373 0.74 13.88 -27.28
C GLY A 373 1.16 12.41 -27.43
N LYS A 374 2.40 12.12 -27.89
CA LYS A 374 2.89 10.76 -28.07
C LYS A 374 3.20 10.11 -26.72
N VAL A 375 2.61 8.95 -26.46
CA VAL A 375 2.90 8.11 -25.29
C VAL A 375 3.92 7.05 -25.65
N GLU A 376 4.94 6.85 -24.79
CA GLU A 376 5.95 5.79 -24.94
C GLU A 376 6.01 4.95 -23.66
N ARG A 377 6.07 3.63 -23.81
CA ARG A 377 6.26 2.69 -22.69
C ARG A 377 7.74 2.45 -22.47
N TRP A 378 8.22 2.67 -21.23
CA TRP A 378 9.64 2.55 -20.86
C TRP A 378 10.00 1.20 -20.30
N THR A 379 9.09 0.56 -19.57
CA THR A 379 9.32 -0.75 -18.96
C THR A 379 8.29 -1.76 -19.45
N PHE A 380 8.71 -3.03 -19.52
CA PHE A 380 7.87 -4.16 -19.87
C PHE A 380 7.98 -5.18 -18.75
N SER A 381 7.11 -5.04 -17.75
CA SER A 381 7.15 -5.80 -16.53
C SER A 381 6.80 -7.26 -16.76
N GLU A 382 7.63 -8.16 -16.24
CA GLU A 382 7.45 -9.59 -16.35
C GLU A 382 6.29 -10.08 -15.49
N THR A 383 5.63 -11.10 -15.97
CA THR A 383 4.41 -11.69 -15.37
C THR A 383 4.56 -13.19 -15.15
N GLY A 384 5.80 -13.68 -14.93
CA GLY A 384 6.07 -15.11 -14.74
C GLY A 384 5.81 -15.97 -15.99
N GLY A 385 5.78 -15.37 -17.19
CA GLY A 385 5.45 -16.05 -18.44
C GLY A 385 3.94 -16.35 -18.61
N LEU A 386 3.08 -15.81 -17.75
CA LEU A 386 1.64 -15.95 -17.85
C LEU A 386 1.08 -15.06 -18.97
N ASN A 387 0.09 -15.58 -19.69
CA ASN A 387 -0.66 -14.81 -20.70
C ASN A 387 -1.71 -13.91 -20.02
N THR A 388 -1.33 -12.69 -19.71
CA THR A 388 -2.21 -11.74 -19.01
C THR A 388 -3.39 -11.24 -19.82
N ALA A 389 -3.43 -11.46 -21.15
CA ALA A 389 -4.60 -11.15 -21.97
C ALA A 389 -5.82 -12.02 -21.61
N THR A 390 -5.61 -13.16 -20.94
CA THR A 390 -6.67 -14.05 -20.46
C THR A 390 -7.12 -13.74 -19.03
N PHE A 391 -6.53 -12.73 -18.36
CA PHE A 391 -6.87 -12.41 -16.99
C PHE A 391 -8.25 -11.74 -16.89
N SER A 392 -8.92 -11.99 -15.78
CA SER A 392 -10.22 -11.41 -15.49
C SER A 392 -10.15 -9.87 -15.42
N THR A 393 -11.11 -9.22 -16.05
CA THR A 393 -11.29 -7.76 -15.97
C THR A 393 -12.20 -7.40 -14.81
N PRO A 394 -11.96 -6.27 -14.12
CA PRO A 394 -12.79 -5.81 -13.01
C PRO A 394 -14.19 -5.42 -13.49
N GLN A 395 -15.19 -5.82 -12.72
CA GLN A 395 -16.57 -5.42 -12.91
C GLN A 395 -16.99 -4.58 -11.71
N LEU A 396 -17.41 -3.33 -11.92
CA LEU A 396 -17.97 -2.49 -10.87
C LEU A 396 -19.30 -3.10 -10.43
N ILE A 397 -19.42 -3.40 -9.14
CA ILE A 397 -20.65 -3.89 -8.52
C ILE A 397 -21.17 -2.87 -7.51
N LYS A 398 -22.49 -2.86 -7.29
CA LYS A 398 -23.14 -1.99 -6.32
C LYS A 398 -24.20 -2.78 -5.57
N TRP A 399 -24.35 -2.48 -4.27
CA TRP A 399 -25.40 -3.07 -3.43
C TRP A 399 -25.96 -2.05 -2.46
N GLN A 400 -27.18 -2.29 -2.00
CA GLN A 400 -27.82 -1.47 -0.96
C GLN A 400 -27.41 -2.01 0.41
N THR A 401 -27.05 -1.12 1.33
CA THR A 401 -26.74 -1.45 2.71
C THR A 401 -27.90 -1.15 3.67
N PHE A 402 -27.72 -1.38 4.96
CA PHE A 402 -28.75 -1.36 6.00
C PHE A 402 -29.52 -0.03 6.12
N ASP A 403 -28.93 1.10 5.73
CA ASP A 403 -29.51 2.44 5.76
C ASP A 403 -29.86 2.97 4.35
N SER A 404 -30.08 2.07 3.40
CA SER A 404 -30.44 2.36 2.00
C SER A 404 -29.39 3.13 1.21
N LYS A 405 -28.14 3.23 1.68
CA LYS A 405 -27.05 3.77 0.91
C LYS A 405 -26.54 2.74 -0.09
N THR A 406 -26.03 3.24 -1.21
CA THR A 406 -25.37 2.43 -2.22
C THR A 406 -23.89 2.35 -1.91
N ILE A 407 -23.39 1.14 -1.71
CA ILE A 407 -21.97 0.84 -1.58
C ILE A 407 -21.49 0.22 -2.89
N SER A 408 -20.25 0.48 -3.27
CA SER A 408 -19.65 -0.07 -4.48
C SER A 408 -18.42 -0.93 -4.17
N GLY A 409 -17.98 -1.68 -5.16
CA GLY A 409 -16.79 -2.50 -5.11
C GLY A 409 -16.52 -3.13 -6.47
N TYR A 410 -15.50 -3.95 -6.53
CA TYR A 410 -15.12 -4.63 -7.77
C TYR A 410 -15.19 -6.15 -7.62
N LEU A 411 -15.79 -6.78 -8.62
CA LEU A 411 -15.82 -8.22 -8.79
C LEU A 411 -14.88 -8.62 -9.92
N TYR A 412 -14.02 -9.59 -9.65
CA TYR A 412 -13.28 -10.34 -10.66
C TYR A 412 -13.83 -11.76 -10.68
N ALA A 413 -14.38 -12.17 -11.81
CA ALA A 413 -14.98 -13.49 -11.97
C ALA A 413 -14.04 -14.43 -12.76
N PRO A 414 -13.94 -15.72 -12.38
CA PRO A 414 -13.24 -16.72 -13.18
C PRO A 414 -13.90 -16.91 -14.55
N ASP A 415 -13.13 -17.42 -15.53
CA ASP A 415 -13.66 -17.75 -16.85
C ASP A 415 -14.78 -18.81 -16.72
N PRO A 416 -16.03 -18.50 -17.10
CA PRO A 416 -17.15 -19.43 -16.97
C PRO A 416 -17.05 -20.64 -17.90
N LYS A 417 -16.22 -20.59 -18.94
CA LYS A 417 -15.93 -21.74 -19.81
C LYS A 417 -15.04 -22.76 -19.12
N LYS A 418 -14.04 -22.27 -18.36
CA LYS A 418 -13.12 -23.12 -17.58
C LYS A 418 -13.78 -23.58 -16.27
N PHE A 419 -14.56 -22.72 -15.64
CA PHE A 419 -15.19 -22.95 -14.34
C PHE A 419 -16.71 -22.68 -14.39
N PRO A 420 -17.50 -23.62 -14.88
CA PRO A 420 -18.96 -23.45 -14.98
C PRO A 420 -19.63 -23.47 -13.60
N GLY A 421 -20.84 -22.91 -13.52
CA GLY A 421 -21.68 -22.87 -12.32
C GLY A 421 -21.28 -21.79 -11.31
N LYS A 422 -21.91 -21.84 -10.12
CA LYS A 422 -21.67 -20.89 -9.05
C LYS A 422 -20.25 -21.00 -8.50
N ARG A 423 -19.59 -19.87 -8.31
CA ARG A 423 -18.18 -19.83 -7.90
C ARG A 423 -18.01 -19.47 -6.42
N PRO A 424 -17.11 -20.17 -5.68
CA PRO A 424 -16.67 -19.75 -4.35
C PRO A 424 -16.11 -18.32 -4.40
N VAL A 425 -16.18 -17.61 -3.27
CA VAL A 425 -15.82 -16.18 -3.21
C VAL A 425 -14.78 -15.91 -2.12
N ILE A 426 -13.77 -15.12 -2.45
CA ILE A 426 -12.93 -14.45 -1.46
C ILE A 426 -13.31 -12.95 -1.47
N VAL A 427 -13.77 -12.43 -0.34
CA VAL A 427 -13.96 -11.00 -0.12
C VAL A 427 -12.69 -10.45 0.52
N ASN A 428 -12.01 -9.54 -0.18
CA ASN A 428 -10.77 -8.93 0.28
C ASN A 428 -11.02 -7.45 0.61
N ILE A 429 -10.98 -7.10 1.89
CA ILE A 429 -11.30 -5.77 2.42
C ILE A 429 -10.00 -4.97 2.53
N HIS A 430 -9.98 -3.77 1.96
CA HIS A 430 -8.80 -2.90 2.00
C HIS A 430 -8.50 -2.35 3.40
N GLY A 431 -7.27 -1.92 3.60
CA GLY A 431 -6.83 -1.23 4.80
C GLY A 431 -7.09 0.27 4.76
N GLY A 432 -6.72 0.95 5.83
CA GLY A 432 -6.86 2.39 5.98
C GLY A 432 -7.35 2.74 7.39
N PRO A 433 -8.68 2.99 7.60
CA PRO A 433 -9.86 2.76 6.76
C PRO A 433 -9.95 3.62 5.51
N GLU A 434 -9.28 4.75 5.48
CA GLU A 434 -9.34 5.78 4.42
C GLU A 434 -8.72 5.33 3.07
N GLY A 435 -8.54 4.02 2.88
CA GLY A 435 -8.12 3.44 1.61
C GLY A 435 -9.23 3.36 0.57
N GLN A 436 -8.87 2.86 -0.60
CA GLN A 436 -9.79 2.51 -1.68
C GLN A 436 -9.21 1.32 -2.42
N PHE A 437 -10.02 0.31 -2.71
CA PHE A 437 -9.63 -0.64 -3.73
C PHE A 437 -9.82 -0.01 -5.11
N ARG A 438 -8.76 0.00 -5.90
CA ARG A 438 -8.74 0.51 -7.26
C ARG A 438 -8.38 -0.62 -8.24
N PRO A 439 -9.06 -0.73 -9.39
CA PRO A 439 -8.78 -1.80 -10.35
C PRO A 439 -7.35 -1.72 -10.87
N GLY A 440 -6.65 -2.85 -10.84
CA GLY A 440 -5.26 -2.97 -11.27
C GLY A 440 -4.86 -4.42 -11.41
N PHE A 441 -3.57 -4.69 -11.56
CA PHE A 441 -3.01 -6.02 -11.67
C PHE A 441 -3.05 -6.76 -10.33
N LEU A 442 -3.74 -7.89 -10.30
CA LEU A 442 -3.97 -8.63 -9.05
C LEU A 442 -2.79 -9.49 -8.59
N GLY A 443 -1.70 -9.58 -9.37
CA GLY A 443 -0.52 -10.36 -9.00
C GLY A 443 -0.86 -11.81 -8.67
N ARG A 444 -0.43 -12.28 -7.48
CA ARG A 444 -0.70 -13.63 -6.97
C ARG A 444 -2.18 -13.99 -6.88
N ASN A 445 -3.06 -13.00 -6.68
CA ASN A 445 -4.50 -13.25 -6.57
C ASN A 445 -5.11 -13.78 -7.88
N ASN A 446 -4.47 -13.56 -9.04
CA ASN A 446 -4.89 -14.16 -10.30
C ASN A 446 -4.87 -15.71 -10.27
N TYR A 447 -4.06 -16.32 -9.37
CA TYR A 447 -4.05 -17.77 -9.17
C TYR A 447 -5.41 -18.30 -8.71
N TYR A 448 -6.07 -17.58 -7.80
CA TYR A 448 -7.40 -17.98 -7.32
C TYR A 448 -8.44 -17.99 -8.45
N LEU A 449 -8.39 -16.98 -9.33
CA LEU A 449 -9.26 -16.85 -10.49
C LEU A 449 -8.98 -17.95 -11.53
N ASN A 450 -7.70 -18.06 -11.92
CA ASN A 450 -7.31 -18.82 -13.10
C ASN A 450 -7.10 -20.32 -12.82
N GLU A 451 -6.68 -20.70 -11.59
CA GLU A 451 -6.37 -22.07 -11.25
C GLU A 451 -7.38 -22.73 -10.30
N LEU A 452 -7.99 -21.94 -9.41
CA LEU A 452 -8.96 -22.47 -8.45
C LEU A 452 -10.41 -22.14 -8.79
N GLY A 453 -10.64 -21.26 -9.77
CA GLY A 453 -11.98 -20.83 -10.14
C GLY A 453 -12.73 -20.13 -8.99
N VAL A 454 -12.01 -19.39 -8.15
CA VAL A 454 -12.55 -18.61 -7.03
C VAL A 454 -12.73 -17.16 -7.48
N ALA A 455 -13.93 -16.61 -7.30
CA ALA A 455 -14.22 -15.20 -7.56
C ALA A 455 -13.62 -14.32 -6.45
N LEU A 456 -13.18 -13.12 -6.82
CA LEU A 456 -12.64 -12.14 -5.87
C LEU A 456 -13.54 -10.90 -5.83
N VAL A 457 -13.91 -10.47 -4.64
CA VAL A 457 -14.70 -9.26 -4.41
C VAL A 457 -13.89 -8.30 -3.54
N PHE A 458 -13.78 -7.06 -4.00
CA PHE A 458 -13.07 -5.98 -3.33
C PHE A 458 -14.05 -4.85 -3.03
N PRO A 459 -14.62 -4.76 -1.82
CA PRO A 459 -15.56 -3.71 -1.45
C PRO A 459 -14.85 -2.39 -1.17
N ASN A 460 -15.52 -1.26 -1.47
CA ASN A 460 -15.19 0.07 -1.01
C ASN A 460 -16.31 0.52 -0.04
N VAL A 461 -16.21 0.08 1.19
CA VAL A 461 -17.18 0.39 2.25
C VAL A 461 -17.17 1.88 2.58
N ARG A 462 -18.18 2.38 3.31
CA ARG A 462 -18.13 3.76 3.84
C ARG A 462 -16.82 4.02 4.58
N GLY A 463 -16.31 5.24 4.55
CA GLY A 463 -14.95 5.57 5.01
C GLY A 463 -13.87 5.41 3.95
N SER A 464 -14.16 4.77 2.79
CA SER A 464 -13.22 4.70 1.68
C SER A 464 -13.00 6.07 1.04
N SER A 465 -11.75 6.37 0.65
CA SER A 465 -11.40 7.56 -0.13
C SER A 465 -11.91 7.50 -1.58
N GLY A 466 -11.92 8.64 -2.27
CA GLY A 466 -12.31 8.74 -3.68
C GLY A 466 -13.81 8.90 -3.93
N TYR A 467 -14.64 8.87 -2.90
CA TYR A 467 -16.11 9.01 -2.99
C TYR A 467 -16.63 10.29 -2.32
N GLY A 468 -15.76 11.24 -2.06
CA GLY A 468 -16.07 12.53 -1.45
C GLY A 468 -15.92 12.55 0.08
N LYS A 469 -15.78 13.78 0.64
CA LYS A 469 -15.50 13.98 2.07
C LYS A 469 -16.63 13.49 2.99
N SER A 470 -17.88 13.59 2.54
CA SER A 470 -19.03 13.10 3.34
C SER A 470 -19.02 11.58 3.46
N PHE A 471 -18.65 10.86 2.38
CA PHE A 471 -18.54 9.42 2.40
C PHE A 471 -17.36 8.95 3.27
N LEU A 472 -16.24 9.67 3.19
CA LEU A 472 -15.02 9.41 3.95
C LEU A 472 -15.25 9.48 5.48
N LYS A 473 -16.14 10.37 5.95
CA LYS A 473 -16.44 10.57 7.38
C LYS A 473 -17.46 9.58 7.96
N GLN A 474 -18.12 8.76 7.14
CA GLN A 474 -19.29 8.00 7.58
C GLN A 474 -19.01 6.87 8.57
N ASP A 475 -17.74 6.49 8.74
CA ASP A 475 -17.34 5.43 9.66
C ASP A 475 -16.49 5.91 10.83
N ASN A 476 -16.26 7.25 10.96
CA ASN A 476 -15.42 7.80 12.01
C ASN A 476 -16.02 7.59 13.41
N GLY A 477 -15.17 7.32 14.40
CA GLY A 477 -15.50 7.19 15.80
C GLY A 477 -16.58 6.14 16.07
N MET A 478 -17.68 6.54 16.66
CA MET A 478 -18.79 5.66 17.08
C MET A 478 -19.64 5.11 15.91
N ASN A 479 -19.31 5.42 14.66
CA ASN A 479 -19.96 4.84 13.48
C ASN A 479 -19.17 3.66 12.89
N ARG A 480 -18.11 3.22 13.54
CA ARG A 480 -17.19 2.20 13.03
C ARG A 480 -17.88 0.88 12.65
N ASP A 481 -18.87 0.43 13.41
CA ASP A 481 -19.64 -0.78 13.13
C ASP A 481 -20.54 -0.67 11.87
N HIS A 482 -20.76 0.53 11.33
CA HIS A 482 -21.49 0.68 10.07
C HIS A 482 -20.76 0.05 8.90
N THR A 483 -19.41 0.02 8.90
CA THR A 483 -18.62 -0.69 7.88
C THR A 483 -18.83 -2.20 7.95
N HIS A 484 -18.99 -2.75 9.15
CA HIS A 484 -19.32 -4.17 9.34
C HIS A 484 -20.67 -4.52 8.69
N LYS A 485 -21.67 -3.62 8.85
CA LYS A 485 -23.01 -3.79 8.26
C LYS A 485 -22.98 -3.67 6.73
N ASP A 486 -22.09 -2.85 6.16
CA ASP A 486 -21.89 -2.77 4.71
C ASP A 486 -21.40 -4.11 4.15
N ILE A 487 -20.46 -4.78 4.87
CA ILE A 487 -20.02 -6.13 4.49
C ILE A 487 -21.13 -7.16 4.72
N GLY A 488 -21.90 -7.05 5.83
CA GLY A 488 -23.07 -7.91 6.05
C GLY A 488 -24.05 -7.89 4.89
N ALA A 489 -24.34 -6.70 4.35
CA ALA A 489 -25.19 -6.51 3.16
C ALA A 489 -24.53 -7.08 1.88
N LEU A 490 -23.20 -6.91 1.72
CA LEU A 490 -22.46 -7.54 0.62
C LEU A 490 -22.56 -9.07 0.66
N LEU A 491 -22.45 -9.68 1.84
CA LEU A 491 -22.60 -11.14 1.98
C LEU A 491 -23.99 -11.61 1.54
N ASP A 492 -25.05 -10.84 1.84
CA ASP A 492 -26.39 -11.13 1.38
C ASP A 492 -26.53 -10.95 -0.15
N TRP A 493 -25.92 -9.92 -0.71
CA TRP A 493 -25.85 -9.70 -2.17
C TRP A 493 -25.14 -10.88 -2.88
N ILE A 494 -24.00 -11.36 -2.33
CA ILE A 494 -23.29 -12.54 -2.87
C ILE A 494 -24.19 -13.77 -2.85
N ARG A 495 -24.94 -14.01 -1.77
CA ARG A 495 -25.85 -15.15 -1.63
C ARG A 495 -27.00 -15.15 -2.63
N GLN A 496 -27.43 -13.97 -3.05
CA GLN A 496 -28.49 -13.78 -4.05
C GLN A 496 -27.96 -13.82 -5.49
N SER A 497 -26.64 -13.69 -5.69
CA SER A 497 -26.03 -13.70 -7.01
C SER A 497 -26.20 -15.05 -7.71
N PRO A 498 -26.62 -15.08 -8.99
CA PRO A 498 -26.79 -16.32 -9.73
C PRO A 498 -25.47 -17.06 -10.00
N ASN A 499 -24.35 -16.33 -10.04
CA ASN A 499 -23.04 -16.84 -10.45
C ASN A 499 -22.06 -17.09 -9.28
N LEU A 500 -22.44 -16.70 -8.05
CA LEU A 500 -21.60 -16.83 -6.87
C LEU A 500 -22.17 -17.87 -5.89
N ASP A 501 -21.31 -18.63 -5.23
CA ASP A 501 -21.68 -19.60 -4.22
C ASP A 501 -21.71 -18.96 -2.83
N GLY A 502 -22.89 -18.51 -2.42
CA GLY A 502 -23.11 -17.90 -1.11
C GLY A 502 -22.92 -18.84 0.09
N GLY A 503 -22.71 -20.14 -0.13
CA GLY A 503 -22.32 -21.12 0.88
C GLY A 503 -20.81 -21.26 1.05
N LYS A 504 -20.00 -20.67 0.14
CA LYS A 504 -18.54 -20.76 0.11
C LYS A 504 -17.90 -19.37 0.04
N ILE A 505 -17.85 -18.67 1.14
CA ILE A 505 -17.28 -17.31 1.25
C ILE A 505 -16.15 -17.31 2.28
N MET A 506 -14.98 -16.83 1.88
CA MET A 506 -13.86 -16.52 2.75
C MET A 506 -13.70 -14.99 2.87
N ILE A 507 -13.40 -14.51 4.06
CA ILE A 507 -13.07 -13.10 4.30
C ILE A 507 -11.58 -12.96 4.53
N THR A 508 -10.97 -11.94 3.92
CA THR A 508 -9.57 -11.57 4.15
C THR A 508 -9.40 -10.05 4.05
N GLY A 509 -8.31 -9.56 4.56
CA GLY A 509 -7.90 -8.17 4.44
C GLY A 509 -6.65 -7.87 5.25
N GLY A 510 -5.99 -6.76 4.93
CA GLY A 510 -4.78 -6.30 5.61
C GLY A 510 -5.02 -5.04 6.45
N SER A 511 -4.30 -4.89 7.58
CA SER A 511 -4.39 -3.69 8.41
C SER A 511 -5.82 -3.48 8.93
N TYR A 512 -6.45 -2.35 8.64
CA TYR A 512 -7.86 -2.15 8.92
C TYR A 512 -8.76 -3.22 8.28
N GLY A 513 -8.43 -3.68 7.07
CA GLY A 513 -9.10 -4.83 6.45
C GLY A 513 -8.94 -6.12 7.26
N GLY A 514 -7.83 -6.27 7.98
CA GLY A 514 -7.62 -7.35 8.96
C GLY A 514 -8.51 -7.21 10.19
N TYR A 515 -8.68 -5.99 10.72
CA TYR A 515 -9.69 -5.70 11.75
C TYR A 515 -11.09 -6.06 11.26
N MET A 516 -11.46 -5.61 10.06
CA MET A 516 -12.74 -5.93 9.43
C MET A 516 -12.92 -7.44 9.24
N THR A 517 -11.84 -8.16 8.92
CA THR A 517 -11.87 -9.63 8.80
C THR A 517 -12.23 -10.28 10.13
N TRP A 518 -11.65 -9.81 11.24
CA TRP A 518 -12.02 -10.26 12.59
C TRP A 518 -13.46 -9.92 12.94
N ALA A 519 -13.90 -8.68 12.64
CA ALA A 519 -15.25 -8.21 12.91
C ALA A 519 -16.31 -9.03 12.18
N VAL A 520 -16.11 -9.24 10.87
CA VAL A 520 -17.01 -10.06 10.05
C VAL A 520 -17.02 -11.52 10.52
N ALA A 521 -15.87 -12.04 11.00
CA ALA A 521 -15.79 -13.41 11.49
C ALA A 521 -16.67 -13.65 12.72
N TYR A 522 -16.82 -12.68 13.64
CA TYR A 522 -17.71 -12.83 14.79
C TYR A 522 -19.15 -12.43 14.51
N GLU A 523 -19.39 -11.35 13.73
CA GLU A 523 -20.75 -10.86 13.48
C GLU A 523 -21.52 -11.72 12.47
N TYR A 524 -20.83 -12.20 11.46
CA TYR A 524 -21.42 -12.94 10.33
C TYR A 524 -20.88 -14.37 10.22
N ASN A 525 -20.50 -14.99 11.34
CA ASN A 525 -19.93 -16.34 11.41
C ASN A 525 -20.72 -17.39 10.62
N GLY A 526 -22.06 -17.30 10.60
CA GLY A 526 -22.94 -18.19 9.84
C GLY A 526 -22.97 -17.97 8.34
N LYS A 527 -22.36 -16.88 7.83
CA LYS A 527 -22.34 -16.52 6.41
C LYS A 527 -21.00 -16.81 5.73
N ILE A 528 -19.98 -17.23 6.48
CA ILE A 528 -18.62 -17.47 5.96
C ILE A 528 -18.10 -18.87 6.28
N CYS A 529 -17.11 -19.35 5.53
CA CYS A 529 -16.46 -20.64 5.74
C CYS A 529 -15.18 -20.54 6.57
N CYS A 530 -14.39 -19.47 6.36
CA CYS A 530 -13.10 -19.25 7.00
C CYS A 530 -12.65 -17.78 6.86
N SER A 531 -11.61 -17.39 7.59
CA SER A 531 -11.09 -16.02 7.56
C SER A 531 -9.55 -15.98 7.61
N LEU A 532 -8.98 -14.94 6.95
CA LEU A 532 -7.54 -14.67 6.93
C LEU A 532 -7.27 -13.19 7.23
N PRO A 533 -7.20 -12.78 8.49
CA PRO A 533 -6.74 -11.45 8.89
C PRO A 533 -5.22 -11.33 8.74
N ILE A 534 -4.76 -10.29 8.04
CA ILE A 534 -3.34 -9.99 7.84
C ILE A 534 -3.01 -8.68 8.56
N VAL A 535 -2.03 -8.67 9.47
CA VAL A 535 -1.61 -7.51 10.27
C VAL A 535 -2.80 -6.70 10.82
N GLY A 536 -3.86 -7.41 11.23
CA GLY A 536 -5.13 -6.83 11.66
C GLY A 536 -5.20 -6.61 13.17
N PRO A 537 -5.57 -5.41 13.65
CA PRO A 537 -5.84 -5.21 15.07
C PRO A 537 -7.08 -5.99 15.50
N SER A 538 -7.04 -6.53 16.71
CA SER A 538 -8.16 -7.27 17.31
C SER A 538 -9.00 -6.42 18.27
N ASN A 539 -8.42 -5.31 18.74
CA ASN A 539 -9.07 -4.32 19.59
C ASN A 539 -8.49 -2.94 19.31
N LEU A 540 -9.34 -1.96 18.97
CA LEU A 540 -8.88 -0.61 18.63
C LEU A 540 -8.37 0.16 19.85
N VAL A 541 -8.78 -0.19 21.06
CA VAL A 541 -8.25 0.41 22.30
C VAL A 541 -6.80 -0.02 22.49
N THR A 542 -6.52 -1.34 22.47
CA THR A 542 -5.15 -1.84 22.63
C THR A 542 -4.25 -1.40 21.47
N LEU A 543 -4.78 -1.29 20.24
CA LEU A 543 -4.07 -0.72 19.12
C LEU A 543 -3.63 0.72 19.40
N LEU A 544 -4.53 1.60 19.85
CA LEU A 544 -4.24 3.01 20.12
C LEU A 544 -3.26 3.19 21.30
N GLU A 545 -3.30 2.29 22.27
CA GLU A 545 -2.35 2.29 23.38
C GLU A 545 -0.94 1.84 22.97
N HIS A 546 -0.81 0.94 22.00
CA HIS A 546 0.47 0.28 21.67
C HIS A 546 1.05 0.61 20.29
N THR A 547 0.30 1.24 19.38
CA THR A 547 0.87 1.72 18.10
C THR A 547 1.93 2.79 18.35
N GLU A 548 2.86 2.97 17.43
CA GLU A 548 3.95 3.94 17.58
C GLU A 548 3.45 5.36 17.82
N ALA A 549 4.13 6.08 18.71
CA ALA A 549 3.68 7.35 19.27
C ALA A 549 3.48 8.44 18.19
N TYR A 550 4.34 8.48 17.17
CA TYR A 550 4.30 9.48 16.09
C TYR A 550 3.01 9.46 15.25
N ARG A 551 2.24 8.36 15.31
CA ARG A 551 1.02 8.18 14.51
C ARG A 551 -0.26 8.08 15.33
N ARG A 552 -0.15 7.96 16.65
CA ARG A 552 -1.25 7.64 17.56
C ARG A 552 -2.38 8.67 17.50
N ASP A 553 -2.06 9.95 17.59
CA ASP A 553 -3.06 11.00 17.58
C ASP A 553 -3.79 11.12 16.24
N LEU A 554 -3.09 10.89 15.11
CA LEU A 554 -3.71 10.80 13.79
C LEU A 554 -4.76 9.67 13.71
N ARG A 555 -4.51 8.54 14.40
CA ARG A 555 -5.46 7.43 14.46
C ARG A 555 -6.62 7.66 15.44
N ARG A 556 -6.41 8.44 16.50
CA ARG A 556 -7.48 8.83 17.43
C ARG A 556 -8.58 9.65 16.77
N VAL A 557 -8.21 10.54 15.85
CA VAL A 557 -9.21 11.32 15.09
C VAL A 557 -10.12 10.38 14.29
N GLU A 558 -9.57 9.33 13.72
CA GLU A 558 -10.26 8.37 12.86
C GLU A 558 -11.08 7.35 13.67
N TYR A 559 -10.42 6.64 14.62
CA TYR A 559 -11.05 5.56 15.37
C TYR A 559 -11.88 6.04 16.56
N GLY A 560 -11.69 7.28 16.99
CA GLY A 560 -12.15 7.82 18.25
C GLY A 560 -11.05 7.75 19.32
N ASP A 561 -11.12 8.68 20.28
CA ASP A 561 -10.12 8.80 21.34
C ASP A 561 -10.46 7.85 22.50
N GLU A 562 -9.65 6.82 22.69
CA GLU A 562 -9.82 5.80 23.73
C GLU A 562 -9.68 6.35 25.17
N ARG A 563 -9.22 7.59 25.31
CA ARG A 563 -9.13 8.29 26.60
C ARG A 563 -10.49 8.84 27.05
N ASP A 564 -11.44 9.03 26.11
CA ASP A 564 -12.82 9.34 26.43
C ASP A 564 -13.53 8.05 26.88
N PRO A 565 -14.11 8.02 28.12
CA PRO A 565 -14.75 6.82 28.64
C PRO A 565 -15.89 6.28 27.77
N LYS A 566 -16.67 7.14 27.10
CA LYS A 566 -17.81 6.72 26.26
C LYS A 566 -17.31 6.10 24.95
N ILE A 567 -16.27 6.69 24.35
CA ILE A 567 -15.65 6.15 23.15
C ILE A 567 -14.99 4.82 23.48
N ARG A 568 -14.24 4.75 24.58
CA ARG A 568 -13.61 3.52 25.05
C ARG A 568 -14.63 2.39 25.24
N GLU A 569 -15.73 2.66 25.94
CA GLU A 569 -16.82 1.67 26.13
C GLU A 569 -17.35 1.14 24.79
N TYR A 570 -17.58 2.04 23.82
CA TYR A 570 -18.02 1.66 22.48
C TYR A 570 -16.99 0.79 21.76
N LEU A 571 -15.72 1.20 21.77
CA LEU A 571 -14.63 0.46 21.11
C LEU A 571 -14.43 -0.92 21.73
N GLU A 572 -14.49 -1.03 23.07
CA GLU A 572 -14.41 -2.32 23.78
C GLU A 572 -15.61 -3.23 23.46
N LYS A 573 -16.82 -2.68 23.40
CA LYS A 573 -18.03 -3.42 23.07
C LYS A 573 -17.98 -4.00 21.65
N THR A 574 -17.46 -3.25 20.70
CA THR A 574 -17.38 -3.65 19.28
C THR A 574 -16.08 -4.37 18.92
N ALA A 575 -15.15 -4.49 19.87
CA ALA A 575 -13.86 -5.14 19.65
C ALA A 575 -14.02 -6.63 19.30
N PRO A 576 -13.44 -7.11 18.18
CA PRO A 576 -13.42 -8.54 17.86
C PRO A 576 -12.84 -9.40 19.00
N LEU A 577 -11.82 -8.90 19.70
CA LEU A 577 -11.17 -9.57 20.83
C LEU A 577 -12.18 -9.91 21.95
N ASN A 578 -13.11 -9.00 22.23
CA ASN A 578 -14.11 -9.16 23.30
C ASN A 578 -15.35 -9.94 22.83
N ASN A 579 -15.43 -10.29 21.56
CA ASN A 579 -16.48 -11.09 20.93
C ASN A 579 -15.95 -12.39 20.31
N SER A 580 -14.73 -12.78 20.71
CA SER A 580 -13.99 -13.88 20.09
C SER A 580 -14.69 -15.25 20.24
N GLU A 581 -15.50 -15.44 21.29
CA GLU A 581 -16.27 -16.67 21.51
C GLU A 581 -17.28 -16.98 20.39
N LYS A 582 -17.68 -15.96 19.63
CA LYS A 582 -18.60 -16.10 18.49
C LYS A 582 -17.91 -16.60 17.23
N ILE A 583 -16.57 -16.59 17.17
CA ILE A 583 -15.82 -17.07 16.02
C ILE A 583 -15.71 -18.59 16.08
N GLN A 584 -16.41 -19.28 15.19
CA GLN A 584 -16.53 -20.75 15.16
C GLN A 584 -16.03 -21.34 13.84
N LYS A 585 -15.37 -20.54 12.99
CA LYS A 585 -14.84 -20.98 11.69
C LYS A 585 -13.31 -20.95 11.70
N PRO A 586 -12.64 -21.76 10.84
CA PRO A 586 -11.19 -21.75 10.73
C PRO A 586 -10.61 -20.36 10.48
N VAL A 587 -9.48 -20.07 11.13
CA VAL A 587 -8.77 -18.80 11.03
C VAL A 587 -7.31 -19.04 10.67
N PHE A 588 -6.77 -18.24 9.74
CA PHE A 588 -5.35 -18.13 9.47
C PHE A 588 -4.91 -16.67 9.68
N ALA A 589 -4.07 -16.40 10.67
CA ALA A 589 -3.54 -15.05 10.92
C ALA A 589 -2.09 -14.92 10.48
N ALA A 590 -1.73 -13.81 9.79
CA ALA A 590 -0.37 -13.54 9.34
C ALA A 590 0.10 -12.14 9.79
N VAL A 591 1.33 -12.04 10.32
CA VAL A 591 1.90 -10.79 10.88
C VAL A 591 3.39 -10.65 10.60
N GLY A 592 3.87 -9.40 10.52
CA GLY A 592 5.30 -9.08 10.62
C GLY A 592 5.67 -8.70 12.05
N LYS A 593 6.81 -9.18 12.55
CA LYS A 593 7.24 -8.93 13.93
C LYS A 593 7.61 -7.47 14.19
N ASN A 594 8.15 -6.80 13.16
CA ASN A 594 8.64 -5.42 13.26
C ASN A 594 7.58 -4.37 12.89
N ASP A 595 6.30 -4.74 12.87
CA ASP A 595 5.21 -3.86 12.48
C ASP A 595 5.03 -2.69 13.48
N PRO A 596 5.33 -1.42 13.10
CA PRO A 596 5.17 -0.26 13.97
C PRO A 596 3.75 0.28 13.98
N ARG A 597 2.90 -0.19 13.07
CA ARG A 597 1.53 0.29 12.89
C ARG A 597 0.53 -0.54 13.68
N VAL A 598 0.62 -1.87 13.52
CA VAL A 598 -0.22 -2.85 14.22
C VAL A 598 0.71 -3.87 14.86
N PRO A 599 1.03 -3.73 16.16
CA PRO A 599 1.88 -4.67 16.85
C PRO A 599 1.40 -6.11 16.66
N TRP A 600 2.32 -7.04 16.40
CA TRP A 600 1.98 -8.47 16.21
C TRP A 600 1.22 -9.07 17.39
N THR A 601 1.34 -8.44 18.56
CA THR A 601 0.61 -8.80 19.79
C THR A 601 -0.91 -8.67 19.67
N GLU A 602 -1.39 -7.81 18.74
CA GLU A 602 -2.82 -7.70 18.43
C GLU A 602 -3.39 -9.03 17.90
N SER A 603 -2.71 -9.65 16.94
CA SER A 603 -3.10 -10.98 16.49
C SER A 603 -2.85 -12.05 17.55
N ARG A 604 -1.76 -11.95 18.34
CA ARG A 604 -1.42 -12.93 19.37
C ARG A 604 -2.51 -13.02 20.46
N GLN A 605 -2.94 -11.88 21.02
CA GLN A 605 -4.00 -11.85 22.04
C GLN A 605 -5.32 -12.46 21.54
N MET A 606 -5.65 -12.23 20.26
CA MET A 606 -6.84 -12.81 19.64
C MET A 606 -6.73 -14.32 19.50
N LEU A 607 -5.61 -14.82 19.00
CA LEU A 607 -5.39 -16.26 18.84
C LEU A 607 -5.39 -17.00 20.17
N ASP A 608 -4.86 -16.40 21.23
CA ASP A 608 -4.85 -17.01 22.55
C ASP A 608 -6.27 -17.16 23.11
N LYS A 609 -7.17 -16.20 22.87
CA LYS A 609 -8.59 -16.37 23.19
C LYS A 609 -9.28 -17.42 22.33
N LEU A 610 -8.99 -17.48 21.04
CA LEU A 610 -9.61 -18.43 20.11
C LEU A 610 -9.25 -19.90 20.38
N LYS A 611 -8.14 -20.18 21.09
CA LYS A 611 -7.76 -21.55 21.49
C LYS A 611 -8.89 -22.27 22.25
N GLY A 612 -9.69 -21.53 23.03
CA GLY A 612 -10.83 -22.06 23.76
C GLY A 612 -12.03 -22.46 22.91
N ASN A 613 -12.11 -22.01 21.64
CA ASN A 613 -13.26 -22.23 20.78
C ASN A 613 -13.24 -23.61 20.05
N GLY A 614 -12.15 -24.37 20.15
CA GLY A 614 -12.01 -25.67 19.48
C GLY A 614 -11.94 -25.61 17.96
N ILE A 615 -11.64 -24.45 17.38
CA ILE A 615 -11.54 -24.23 15.93
C ILE A 615 -10.10 -24.45 15.42
N THR A 616 -9.95 -24.66 14.11
CA THR A 616 -8.63 -24.69 13.48
C THR A 616 -8.04 -23.27 13.40
N ILE A 617 -6.85 -23.10 13.96
CA ILE A 617 -6.12 -21.84 13.96
C ILE A 617 -4.75 -22.07 13.32
N TRP A 618 -4.43 -21.32 12.27
CA TRP A 618 -3.10 -21.23 11.68
C TRP A 618 -2.50 -19.86 11.99
N PHE A 619 -1.20 -19.83 12.26
CA PHE A 619 -0.48 -18.59 12.50
C PHE A 619 0.85 -18.57 11.77
N LEU A 620 1.18 -17.44 11.14
CA LEU A 620 2.45 -17.17 10.49
C LEU A 620 2.96 -15.80 10.92
N MET A 621 4.18 -15.77 11.49
CA MET A 621 4.89 -14.53 11.77
C MET A 621 6.25 -14.54 11.07
N ALA A 622 6.60 -13.47 10.38
CA ALA A 622 7.92 -13.25 9.82
C ALA A 622 8.72 -12.29 10.70
N ASN A 623 9.87 -12.77 11.22
CA ASN A 623 10.71 -12.02 12.16
C ASN A 623 11.44 -10.82 11.52
N ASP A 624 11.53 -10.78 10.20
CA ASP A 624 12.23 -9.78 9.40
C ASP A 624 11.29 -8.97 8.48
N GLU A 625 10.02 -8.88 8.85
CA GLU A 625 8.97 -8.12 8.15
C GLU A 625 8.23 -7.18 9.11
N GLY A 626 7.65 -6.11 8.53
CA GLY A 626 6.83 -5.12 9.23
C GLY A 626 5.36 -5.19 8.85
N HIS A 627 4.75 -4.02 8.53
CA HIS A 627 3.32 -3.87 8.20
C HIS A 627 2.94 -4.42 6.82
N GLY A 628 3.61 -5.42 6.38
CA GLY A 628 3.42 -6.12 5.11
C GLY A 628 4.69 -6.88 4.75
N TYR A 629 4.53 -7.99 4.06
CA TYR A 629 5.66 -8.79 3.62
C TYR A 629 6.27 -8.16 2.38
N ALA A 630 7.51 -7.69 2.48
CA ALA A 630 8.25 -7.08 1.38
C ALA A 630 9.18 -8.09 0.68
N LYS A 631 9.72 -9.06 1.42
CA LYS A 631 10.64 -10.07 0.91
C LYS A 631 9.88 -11.14 0.15
N LYS A 632 10.28 -11.39 -1.10
CA LYS A 632 9.61 -12.36 -1.98
C LYS A 632 9.50 -13.74 -1.35
N LYS A 633 10.58 -14.23 -0.73
CA LYS A 633 10.60 -15.53 -0.05
C LYS A 633 9.50 -15.67 1.01
N ASN A 634 9.27 -14.61 1.80
CA ASN A 634 8.24 -14.59 2.84
C ASN A 634 6.84 -14.48 2.22
N GLN A 635 6.69 -13.64 1.19
CA GLN A 635 5.44 -13.52 0.42
C GLN A 635 5.04 -14.83 -0.25
N ASP A 636 6.02 -15.55 -0.83
CA ASP A 636 5.78 -16.84 -1.49
C ASP A 636 5.31 -17.88 -0.47
N PHE A 637 5.96 -17.98 0.69
CA PHE A 637 5.54 -18.91 1.74
C PHE A 637 4.12 -18.59 2.25
N LEU A 638 3.83 -17.32 2.54
CA LEU A 638 2.49 -16.88 2.94
C LEU A 638 1.46 -17.23 1.86
N PHE A 639 1.80 -17.00 0.60
CA PHE A 639 0.91 -17.30 -0.53
C PHE A 639 0.62 -18.81 -0.64
N TYR A 640 1.64 -19.67 -0.55
CA TYR A 640 1.45 -21.12 -0.62
C TYR A 640 0.64 -21.66 0.58
N ALA A 641 0.90 -21.14 1.78
CA ALA A 641 0.09 -21.45 2.96
C ALA A 641 -1.37 -21.01 2.77
N THR A 642 -1.59 -19.82 2.17
CA THR A 642 -2.93 -19.31 1.89
C THR A 642 -3.63 -20.16 0.83
N VAL A 643 -2.94 -20.58 -0.24
CA VAL A 643 -3.50 -21.50 -1.25
C VAL A 643 -3.95 -22.81 -0.59
N MET A 644 -3.11 -23.37 0.29
CA MET A 644 -3.47 -24.59 1.03
C MET A 644 -4.70 -24.37 1.93
N PHE A 645 -4.76 -23.25 2.65
CA PHE A 645 -5.88 -22.87 3.50
C PHE A 645 -7.19 -22.72 2.70
N VAL A 646 -7.13 -22.02 1.56
CA VAL A 646 -8.27 -21.86 0.62
C VAL A 646 -8.75 -23.20 0.10
N ARG A 647 -7.86 -24.08 -0.36
CA ARG A 647 -8.23 -25.41 -0.84
C ARG A 647 -8.92 -26.24 0.23
N GLN A 648 -8.39 -26.19 1.46
CA GLN A 648 -8.93 -26.99 2.57
C GLN A 648 -10.28 -26.44 3.08
N PHE A 649 -10.37 -25.14 3.39
CA PHE A 649 -11.50 -24.60 4.15
C PHE A 649 -12.56 -23.88 3.30
N LEU A 650 -12.18 -23.34 2.13
CA LEU A 650 -13.14 -22.73 1.22
C LEU A 650 -13.64 -23.75 0.17
N LEU A 651 -12.72 -24.54 -0.42
CA LEU A 651 -13.08 -25.50 -1.46
C LEU A 651 -13.50 -26.87 -0.91
N GLY A 652 -13.09 -27.20 0.32
CA GLY A 652 -13.42 -28.48 0.97
C GLY A 652 -12.55 -29.65 0.50
N GLU A 653 -11.35 -29.36 -0.04
CA GLU A 653 -10.42 -30.37 -0.51
C GLU A 653 -9.61 -31.00 0.65
N ASN A 654 -9.33 -32.29 0.58
CA ASN A 654 -8.45 -32.96 1.53
C ASN A 654 -6.98 -32.80 1.09
N VAL A 655 -6.34 -31.69 1.52
CA VAL A 655 -4.97 -31.33 1.10
C VAL A 655 -3.91 -32.19 1.81
N SER A 656 -4.21 -32.76 2.99
CA SER A 656 -3.29 -33.60 3.75
C SER A 656 -3.05 -34.99 3.10
N ALA A 657 -3.98 -35.45 2.25
CA ALA A 657 -3.84 -36.71 1.54
C ALA A 657 -2.87 -36.66 0.35
N ALA A 658 -2.55 -35.46 -0.16
CA ALA A 658 -1.62 -35.27 -1.28
C ALA A 658 -0.14 -35.28 -0.85
N ALA A 659 0.16 -35.27 0.46
CA ALA A 659 1.50 -35.32 1.01
C ALA A 659 1.99 -36.75 1.37
N LYS A 660 1.14 -37.76 1.13
CA LYS A 660 1.47 -39.19 1.20
C LYS A 660 1.74 -39.71 -0.23
#